data_b8e6731df52f1e509c6322718d26eee7
#
_entry.id   b8e6731df52f1e509c6322718d26eee7
#
_cell.length_a   1.000
_cell.length_b   1.000
_cell.length_c   1.000
_cell.angle_alpha   90.00
_cell.angle_beta   90.00
_cell.angle_gamma   90.00
#
_symmetry.space_group_name_H-M   'P 1'
#
loop_
_entity.id
_entity.type
_entity.pdbx_description
1 polymer ?
#
loop_
_entity_poly.entity_id
_entity_poly.type
_entity_poly.pdbx_seq_one_letter_code
_entity_poly.pdbx_strand_id
1 'polypeptide(L)'
;MRHPHPAGLPTREQILDFIAKSDVPAGKREIARAFGLQGNEKIMLKALLKDMADEGLIDSERGRAFHKMSGIPKMTVLRVTDITDEGIALGVPETWHGENGPPPQLRIKEVRGRKGPALGVGDRILARTEEAGNGWIAHPMKKLVRGEELMLGILHREGDKLWLRPVDKREKRDTLVSDAGDADAGDLVLAEKAGRPPRITARVTERLGDPFAPRSFSLVAIHKLGIPDVFAEATIEEAELVPSLDFGENREDLRDLPIVAIDPADARDHDDAIWATPDDDPANVGGFRAIVAIADVSFYVRPGSALDREAKKRGNSVYFPDRVVPMLPEALSADICSLKQGVDRAALVCHLTIKADGTIAKWRFTRAVVRIAANIAYEDAQAAIDLANGVAPADAGEPTWDPALVETTLKPLWACWKALFRAREAREPLDLDLPERRVVLDEKGRILSVAARERLDAHRLVEDYMIAANVAAAKGLEAKKAPVMYRDHETPSREKLVALKDYLATFEMEFALGQVVRPATFNHILSKITDEAIKPQIMEQVLRSQTQAYYAPVNTGHFGLALGSYAHFTSPIRRYADLLVHRSLVGAYGLESGKPKLNGPGKSGDIPDKTALTQDEAERMGAIGELISQAERRAMEAERETIDRYVAAFLSTKLGELLDTRITGVQAFGFFATVEGLGGDGLVPVSTLGSEYFRYDEASRSLVGEQSGDVYHSGMKLKLRLVEANPINGSLRFELEEGGTARPARRPGGSHKDRKVMGKRGRPANIRHKGGKRR
;
A
#
# COMPACT_ATOMS: atom_id res chain seq x y z
N MET A 1 30.81 38.45 9.47
CA MET A 1 29.80 38.78 8.43
C MET A 1 28.51 38.13 8.83
N ARG A 2 27.44 38.89 9.10
CA ARG A 2 26.13 38.31 9.48
C ARG A 2 25.42 37.89 8.20
N HIS A 3 25.20 36.59 8.03
CA HIS A 3 24.31 36.08 6.98
C HIS A 3 22.87 36.51 7.29
N PRO A 4 22.07 36.95 6.32
CA PRO A 4 20.67 37.25 6.53
C PRO A 4 19.92 35.93 6.77
N HIS A 5 19.32 35.78 7.97
CA HIS A 5 18.43 34.65 8.27
C HIS A 5 17.06 34.93 7.66
N PRO A 6 16.43 33.91 7.05
CA PRO A 6 15.04 34.02 6.60
C PRO A 6 14.12 34.27 7.80
N ALA A 7 13.16 35.16 7.65
CA ALA A 7 12.15 35.46 8.66
C ALA A 7 11.22 34.24 8.84
N GLY A 8 11.16 33.70 10.05
CA GLY A 8 10.25 32.60 10.39
C GLY A 8 10.85 31.65 11.42
N LEU A 9 10.01 30.74 11.93
CA LEU A 9 10.44 29.69 12.85
C LEU A 9 11.45 28.76 12.13
N PRO A 10 12.60 28.39 12.75
CA PRO A 10 13.56 27.49 12.13
C PRO A 10 12.97 26.08 11.98
N THR A 11 13.36 25.39 10.92
CA THR A 11 12.99 23.97 10.73
C THR A 11 13.71 23.08 11.74
N ARG A 12 13.19 21.87 11.95
CA ARG A 12 13.82 20.85 12.82
C ARG A 12 15.26 20.57 12.42
N GLU A 13 15.55 20.43 11.13
CA GLU A 13 16.89 20.22 10.59
C GLU A 13 17.84 21.38 10.86
N GLN A 14 17.36 22.61 10.72
CA GLN A 14 18.14 23.80 11.04
C GLN A 14 18.51 23.88 12.51
N ILE A 15 17.60 23.47 13.40
CA ILE A 15 17.87 23.40 14.85
C ILE A 15 18.89 22.30 15.15
N LEU A 16 18.75 21.11 14.55
CA LEU A 16 19.71 20.00 14.72
C LEU A 16 21.10 20.34 14.19
N ASP A 17 21.18 20.99 13.04
CA ASP A 17 22.44 21.45 12.45
C ASP A 17 23.11 22.53 13.30
N PHE A 18 22.33 23.48 13.84
CA PHE A 18 22.82 24.46 14.76
C PHE A 18 23.36 23.85 16.06
N ILE A 19 22.63 22.89 16.66
CA ILE A 19 23.07 22.18 17.87
C ILE A 19 24.35 21.38 17.58
N ALA A 20 24.45 20.72 16.42
CA ALA A 20 25.61 19.91 16.05
C ALA A 20 26.87 20.75 15.75
N LYS A 21 26.72 21.97 15.25
CA LYS A 21 27.84 22.87 14.91
C LYS A 21 28.19 23.87 15.99
N SER A 22 27.50 23.85 17.13
CA SER A 22 27.71 24.82 18.22
C SER A 22 28.83 24.37 19.13
N ASP A 23 29.91 25.12 19.22
CA ASP A 23 31.03 24.87 20.13
C ASP A 23 30.68 25.10 21.62
N VAL A 24 29.50 25.68 21.89
CA VAL A 24 28.98 25.98 23.23
C VAL A 24 27.59 25.31 23.37
N PRO A 25 27.27 24.74 24.55
CA PRO A 25 25.95 24.14 24.78
C PRO A 25 24.80 25.05 24.39
N ALA A 26 23.98 24.65 23.41
CA ALA A 26 22.93 25.48 22.83
C ALA A 26 21.63 25.33 23.63
N GLY A 27 21.26 26.31 24.43
CA GLY A 27 19.97 26.37 25.11
C GLY A 27 18.90 27.12 24.30
N LYS A 28 17.65 27.14 24.81
CA LYS A 28 16.51 27.84 24.17
C LYS A 28 16.80 29.30 23.82
N ARG A 29 17.58 29.99 24.68
CA ARG A 29 17.92 31.40 24.50
C ARG A 29 18.95 31.61 23.38
N GLU A 30 19.89 30.67 23.31
CA GLU A 30 20.96 30.69 22.31
C GLU A 30 20.37 30.36 20.93
N ILE A 31 19.51 29.37 20.83
CA ILE A 31 18.77 28.99 19.59
C ILE A 31 17.88 30.18 19.17
N ALA A 32 17.06 30.72 20.07
CA ALA A 32 16.21 31.90 19.74
C ALA A 32 17.01 33.12 19.27
N ARG A 33 18.21 33.33 19.85
CA ARG A 33 19.11 34.45 19.45
C ARG A 33 19.76 34.17 18.08
N ALA A 34 20.19 32.95 17.84
CA ALA A 34 20.82 32.54 16.59
C ALA A 34 19.88 32.72 15.39
N PHE A 35 18.60 32.37 15.59
CA PHE A 35 17.56 32.48 14.55
C PHE A 35 16.77 33.80 14.61
N GLY A 36 17.14 34.76 15.48
CA GLY A 36 16.56 36.12 15.52
C GLY A 36 15.10 36.17 16.00
N LEU A 37 14.61 35.12 16.72
CA LEU A 37 13.21 34.96 17.11
C LEU A 37 12.80 35.94 18.23
N GLN A 38 11.61 36.56 18.11
CA GLN A 38 11.06 37.53 19.05
C GLN A 38 9.61 37.19 19.44
N GLY A 39 9.18 37.74 20.61
CA GLY A 39 7.77 37.66 21.04
C GLY A 39 7.19 36.24 21.01
N ASN A 40 6.09 36.06 20.29
CA ASN A 40 5.35 34.80 20.18
C ASN A 40 6.17 33.65 19.51
N GLU A 41 7.15 33.99 18.66
CA GLU A 41 8.00 32.99 18.02
C GLU A 41 8.83 32.19 19.04
N LYS A 42 9.22 32.80 20.16
CA LYS A 42 9.91 32.12 21.27
C LYS A 42 8.99 31.08 21.98
N ILE A 43 7.69 31.32 21.98
CA ILE A 43 6.69 30.36 22.53
C ILE A 43 6.59 29.19 21.57
N MET A 44 6.50 29.47 20.27
CA MET A 44 6.46 28.42 19.23
C MET A 44 7.75 27.60 19.20
N LEU A 45 8.92 28.24 19.31
CA LEU A 45 10.21 27.53 19.46
C LEU A 45 10.21 26.60 20.70
N LYS A 46 9.62 27.04 21.82
CA LYS A 46 9.53 26.22 23.02
C LYS A 46 8.68 24.97 22.80
N ALA A 47 7.58 25.09 22.08
CA ALA A 47 6.75 23.94 21.68
C ALA A 47 7.53 23.01 20.74
N LEU A 48 8.14 23.55 19.69
CA LEU A 48 8.93 22.78 18.73
C LEU A 48 10.10 22.01 19.39
N LEU A 49 10.85 22.65 20.29
CA LEU A 49 11.92 21.99 21.04
C LEU A 49 11.40 20.92 22.00
N LYS A 50 10.18 21.08 22.53
CA LYS A 50 9.54 20.06 23.32
C LYS A 50 9.16 18.87 22.47
N ASP A 51 8.55 19.08 21.31
CA ASP A 51 8.17 18.04 20.37
C ASP A 51 9.42 17.26 19.87
N MET A 52 10.49 17.99 19.51
CA MET A 52 11.77 17.37 19.13
C MET A 52 12.40 16.54 20.27
N ALA A 53 12.22 16.95 21.52
CA ALA A 53 12.68 16.18 22.68
C ALA A 53 11.78 14.96 22.94
N ASP A 54 10.48 15.08 22.78
CA ASP A 54 9.53 13.99 22.93
C ASP A 54 9.71 12.95 21.81
N GLU A 55 10.11 13.36 20.61
CA GLU A 55 10.48 12.52 19.47
C GLU A 55 11.90 11.91 19.60
N GLY A 56 12.68 12.31 20.59
CA GLY A 56 14.05 11.79 20.80
C GLY A 56 15.09 12.34 19.83
N LEU A 57 14.83 13.46 19.19
CA LEU A 57 15.81 14.13 18.31
C LEU A 57 16.83 14.97 19.07
N ILE A 58 16.42 15.51 20.23
CA ILE A 58 17.27 16.31 21.13
C ILE A 58 17.03 15.95 22.59
N ASP A 59 18.02 16.06 23.44
CA ASP A 59 17.88 16.00 24.89
C ASP A 59 18.43 17.26 25.57
N SER A 60 17.87 17.59 26.74
CA SER A 60 18.38 18.63 27.62
C SER A 60 18.97 18.02 28.88
N GLU A 61 20.28 18.04 29.02
CA GLU A 61 20.92 17.72 30.31
C GLU A 61 20.52 18.71 31.42
N ARG A 62 20.81 18.32 32.68
CA ARG A 62 20.62 19.16 33.86
C ARG A 62 21.42 20.45 33.76
N GLY A 63 20.96 21.39 32.95
CA GLY A 63 21.68 22.66 32.69
C GLY A 63 21.09 23.51 31.57
N ARG A 64 19.95 23.13 30.97
CA ARG A 64 19.24 23.89 29.91
C ARG A 64 19.85 23.88 28.51
N ALA A 65 20.88 23.08 28.24
CA ALA A 65 21.42 22.89 26.90
C ALA A 65 20.77 21.69 26.19
N PHE A 66 20.69 21.76 24.86
CA PHE A 66 20.18 20.67 24.03
C PHE A 66 21.34 19.96 23.33
N HIS A 67 21.26 18.64 23.25
CA HIS A 67 22.19 17.79 22.53
C HIS A 67 21.42 16.98 21.48
N LYS A 68 22.05 16.71 20.34
CA LYS A 68 21.46 15.83 19.31
C LYS A 68 21.48 14.39 19.85
N MET A 69 20.32 13.75 19.88
CA MET A 69 20.20 12.35 20.28
C MET A 69 20.38 11.42 19.05
N SER A 70 20.69 10.15 19.31
CA SER A 70 20.90 9.14 18.28
C SER A 70 19.59 8.55 17.70
N GLY A 71 18.47 9.24 17.85
CA GLY A 71 17.19 8.85 17.23
C GLY A 71 16.29 7.93 18.06
N ILE A 72 16.59 7.66 19.34
CA ILE A 72 15.69 6.90 20.23
C ILE A 72 14.78 7.90 20.99
N PRO A 73 13.44 7.81 20.83
CA PRO A 73 12.53 8.64 21.61
C PRO A 73 12.63 8.39 23.11
N LYS A 74 12.48 9.45 23.93
CA LYS A 74 12.47 9.33 25.41
C LYS A 74 11.42 8.36 25.95
N MET A 75 10.36 8.15 25.20
CA MET A 75 9.36 7.12 25.44
C MET A 75 9.18 6.29 24.17
N THR A 76 9.47 5.01 24.26
CA THR A 76 9.36 4.12 23.10
C THR A 76 8.88 2.74 23.51
N VAL A 77 8.32 2.02 22.55
CA VAL A 77 7.99 0.60 22.73
C VAL A 77 9.25 -0.21 22.40
N LEU A 78 9.68 -1.00 23.34
CA LEU A 78 10.80 -1.93 23.19
C LEU A 78 10.29 -3.36 23.13
N ARG A 79 10.92 -4.15 22.28
CA ARG A 79 10.78 -5.61 22.28
C ARG A 79 12.00 -6.21 22.98
N VAL A 80 11.76 -7.05 23.97
CA VAL A 80 12.81 -7.79 24.66
C VAL A 80 13.36 -8.84 23.70
N THR A 81 14.66 -8.74 23.38
CA THR A 81 15.34 -9.62 22.42
C THR A 81 16.17 -10.69 23.08
N ASP A 82 16.68 -10.43 24.28
CA ASP A 82 17.57 -11.34 24.99
C ASP A 82 17.51 -11.12 26.51
N ILE A 83 17.96 -12.11 27.26
CA ILE A 83 18.17 -12.01 28.70
C ILE A 83 19.57 -12.56 28.98
N THR A 84 20.45 -11.72 29.51
CA THR A 84 21.82 -12.12 29.84
C THR A 84 21.87 -13.18 30.94
N ASP A 85 22.99 -13.89 31.07
CA ASP A 85 23.24 -14.86 32.17
C ASP A 85 23.08 -14.23 33.56
N GLU A 86 23.24 -12.90 33.67
CA GLU A 86 23.04 -12.13 34.91
C GLU A 86 21.56 -11.74 35.13
N GLY A 87 20.66 -12.18 34.28
CA GLY A 87 19.21 -11.89 34.34
C GLY A 87 18.81 -10.50 33.85
N ILE A 88 19.69 -9.76 33.18
CA ILE A 88 19.36 -8.42 32.62
C ILE A 88 18.68 -8.59 31.28
N ALA A 89 17.46 -8.07 31.16
CA ALA A 89 16.75 -8.05 29.89
C ALA A 89 17.35 -7.01 28.95
N LEU A 90 17.51 -7.40 27.68
CA LEU A 90 17.95 -6.55 26.58
C LEU A 90 16.79 -6.38 25.59
N GLY A 91 16.61 -5.18 25.04
CA GLY A 91 15.53 -4.92 24.11
C GLY A 91 15.91 -3.94 23.01
N VAL A 92 15.21 -3.99 21.90
CA VAL A 92 15.36 -3.07 20.77
C VAL A 92 14.08 -2.28 20.56
N PRO A 93 14.16 -1.03 20.06
CA PRO A 93 12.97 -0.27 19.69
C PRO A 93 12.18 -0.99 18.59
N GLU A 94 10.85 -1.09 18.73
CA GLU A 94 9.99 -1.65 17.68
C GLU A 94 9.95 -0.77 16.44
N THR A 95 9.99 0.54 16.64
CA THR A 95 10.06 1.51 15.56
C THR A 95 11.44 2.16 15.58
N TRP A 96 12.24 1.89 14.56
CA TRP A 96 13.58 2.45 14.40
C TRP A 96 13.71 3.10 13.02
N HIS A 97 13.93 4.40 12.99
CA HIS A 97 14.10 5.20 11.78
C HIS A 97 15.53 5.73 11.62
N GLY A 98 16.50 4.99 12.16
CA GLY A 98 17.90 5.43 12.16
C GLY A 98 18.54 5.32 10.78
N GLU A 99 18.99 6.45 10.23
CA GLU A 99 19.83 6.51 9.03
C GLU A 99 21.21 5.84 9.23
N ASN A 100 21.57 5.44 10.47
CA ASN A 100 22.90 5.03 10.88
C ASN A 100 22.97 3.58 11.40
N GLY A 101 22.39 2.61 10.71
CA GLY A 101 22.64 1.19 11.03
C GLY A 101 21.51 0.47 11.78
N PRO A 102 21.77 -0.74 12.31
CA PRO A 102 20.76 -1.55 12.99
C PRO A 102 20.26 -0.88 14.28
N PRO A 103 19.02 -1.23 14.74
CA PRO A 103 18.48 -0.65 15.96
C PRO A 103 19.41 -0.91 17.16
N PRO A 104 19.66 0.10 17.98
CA PRO A 104 20.51 -0.08 19.16
C PRO A 104 19.85 -0.99 20.19
N GLN A 105 20.67 -1.78 20.87
CA GLN A 105 20.23 -2.66 21.94
C GLN A 105 20.26 -1.90 23.27
N LEU A 106 19.12 -1.85 23.97
CA LEU A 106 18.97 -1.16 25.25
C LEU A 106 18.99 -2.16 26.42
N ARG A 107 19.69 -1.81 27.49
CA ARG A 107 19.61 -2.55 28.76
C ARG A 107 18.36 -2.14 29.52
N ILE A 108 17.49 -3.09 29.85
CA ILE A 108 16.25 -2.83 30.57
C ILE A 108 16.52 -2.95 32.06
N LYS A 109 16.35 -1.84 32.78
CA LYS A 109 16.60 -1.76 34.23
C LYS A 109 15.38 -2.21 34.99
N GLU A 110 15.45 -3.35 35.69
CA GLU A 110 14.36 -3.79 36.56
C GLU A 110 14.11 -2.81 37.70
N VAL A 111 12.83 -2.45 37.92
CA VAL A 111 12.43 -1.65 39.06
C VAL A 111 12.26 -2.58 40.27
N ARG A 112 13.22 -2.54 41.18
CA ARG A 112 13.13 -3.28 42.46
C ARG A 112 11.85 -2.89 43.19
N GLY A 113 11.02 -3.89 43.51
CA GLY A 113 9.83 -3.74 44.32
C GLY A 113 8.49 -3.71 43.60
N ARG A 114 8.43 -3.82 42.27
CA ARG A 114 7.18 -3.93 41.54
C ARG A 114 6.72 -5.39 41.48
N LYS A 115 5.54 -5.71 42.06
CA LYS A 115 4.88 -7.00 41.88
C LYS A 115 4.35 -7.13 40.47
N GLY A 116 5.13 -7.67 39.55
CA GLY A 116 4.74 -7.99 38.18
C GLY A 116 5.53 -9.18 37.68
N PRO A 117 5.03 -9.93 36.67
CA PRO A 117 5.77 -11.04 36.11
C PRO A 117 7.08 -10.55 35.48
N ALA A 118 8.15 -11.33 35.65
CA ALA A 118 9.45 -11.06 35.05
C ALA A 118 9.34 -10.89 33.53
N LEU A 119 10.21 -10.05 32.96
CA LEU A 119 10.27 -9.85 31.51
C LEU A 119 10.88 -11.10 30.86
N GLY A 120 10.24 -11.56 29.78
CA GLY A 120 10.72 -12.66 28.94
C GLY A 120 11.10 -12.16 27.54
N VAL A 121 11.92 -12.93 26.81
CA VAL A 121 12.22 -12.68 25.40
C VAL A 121 10.92 -12.63 24.60
N GLY A 122 10.78 -11.61 23.74
CA GLY A 122 9.57 -11.33 22.98
C GLY A 122 8.56 -10.44 23.70
N ASP A 123 8.74 -10.10 24.96
CA ASP A 123 7.84 -9.16 25.65
C ASP A 123 7.97 -7.75 25.09
N ARG A 124 6.83 -7.07 25.01
CA ARG A 124 6.73 -5.67 24.60
C ARG A 124 6.54 -4.79 25.84
N ILE A 125 7.35 -3.77 25.93
CA ILE A 125 7.25 -2.82 27.05
C ILE A 125 7.24 -1.39 26.54
N LEU A 126 6.36 -0.57 27.07
CA LEU A 126 6.51 0.87 27.01
C LEU A 126 7.57 1.26 28.03
N ALA A 127 8.66 1.86 27.58
CA ALA A 127 9.77 2.23 28.44
C ALA A 127 10.18 3.69 28.20
N ARG A 128 10.67 4.31 29.27
CA ARG A 128 11.41 5.57 29.17
C ARG A 128 12.88 5.24 28.94
N THR A 129 13.47 5.85 27.92
CA THR A 129 14.88 5.63 27.55
C THR A 129 15.76 6.74 28.11
N GLU A 130 16.98 6.39 28.45
CA GLU A 130 18.02 7.26 28.98
C GLU A 130 19.37 6.84 28.39
N GLU A 131 20.17 7.80 27.94
CA GLU A 131 21.52 7.54 27.50
C GLU A 131 22.45 7.40 28.72
N ALA A 132 23.24 6.35 28.76
CA ALA A 132 24.14 6.08 29.88
C ALA A 132 25.52 5.61 29.39
N GLY A 133 26.48 6.50 29.40
CA GLY A 133 27.83 6.24 28.88
C GLY A 133 27.79 5.96 27.36
N ASN A 134 28.35 4.83 26.94
CA ASN A 134 28.37 4.42 25.54
C ASN A 134 27.14 3.58 25.13
N GLY A 135 26.04 3.59 25.88
CA GLY A 135 24.85 2.79 25.61
C GLY A 135 23.56 3.39 26.11
N TRP A 136 22.48 2.64 25.97
CA TRP A 136 21.15 3.06 26.33
C TRP A 136 20.56 2.21 27.44
N ILE A 137 19.88 2.84 28.38
CA ILE A 137 19.12 2.19 29.46
C ILE A 137 17.63 2.48 29.25
N ALA A 138 16.81 1.46 29.40
CA ALA A 138 15.36 1.56 29.37
C ALA A 138 14.76 1.32 30.76
N HIS A 139 13.88 2.20 31.19
CA HIS A 139 13.13 2.07 32.43
C HIS A 139 11.70 1.63 32.07
N PRO A 140 11.29 0.40 32.34
CA PRO A 140 9.98 -0.12 31.97
C PRO A 140 8.88 0.62 32.75
N MET A 141 7.93 1.17 32.02
CA MET A 141 6.76 1.86 32.58
C MET A 141 5.55 0.95 32.63
N LYS A 142 5.30 0.22 31.54
CA LYS A 142 4.16 -0.69 31.40
C LYS A 142 4.56 -1.85 30.51
N LYS A 143 4.28 -3.09 30.95
CA LYS A 143 4.29 -4.25 30.05
C LYS A 143 3.04 -4.15 29.18
N LEU A 144 3.25 -4.07 27.85
CA LEU A 144 2.16 -4.09 26.90
C LEU A 144 1.70 -5.55 26.78
N VAL A 145 0.39 -5.74 26.80
CA VAL A 145 -0.17 -7.07 26.52
C VAL A 145 0.34 -7.47 25.15
N ARG A 146 0.91 -8.67 25.01
CA ARG A 146 1.18 -9.26 23.71
C ARG A 146 -0.11 -9.15 22.92
N GLY A 147 -0.13 -8.44 21.79
CA GLY A 147 -1.02 -8.82 20.73
C GLY A 147 -0.67 -10.28 20.46
N GLU A 148 -1.64 -11.17 20.51
CA GLU A 148 -1.46 -12.59 20.27
C GLU A 148 -0.70 -12.73 18.95
N GLU A 149 0.58 -13.10 19.01
CA GLU A 149 1.35 -13.47 17.81
C GLU A 149 0.81 -14.83 17.38
N LEU A 150 -0.32 -14.79 16.65
CA LEU A 150 -0.88 -15.99 16.08
C LEU A 150 0.08 -16.54 15.03
N MET A 151 0.38 -17.81 15.13
CA MET A 151 1.16 -18.55 14.15
C MET A 151 0.19 -19.17 13.15
N LEU A 152 0.33 -18.82 11.90
CA LEU A 152 -0.37 -19.51 10.82
C LEU A 152 0.47 -20.66 10.31
N GLY A 153 -0.07 -21.86 10.30
CA GLY A 153 0.66 -23.04 9.86
C GLY A 153 -0.24 -24.21 9.49
N ILE A 154 0.40 -25.24 8.96
CA ILE A 154 -0.26 -26.50 8.60
C ILE A 154 0.15 -27.55 9.61
N LEU A 155 -0.83 -28.26 10.13
CA LEU A 155 -0.58 -29.39 11.02
C LEU A 155 -0.03 -30.59 10.25
N HIS A 156 1.01 -31.20 10.77
CA HIS A 156 1.50 -32.48 10.27
C HIS A 156 1.84 -33.41 11.43
N ARG A 157 1.75 -34.71 11.16
CA ARG A 157 2.00 -35.74 12.15
C ARG A 157 3.40 -36.33 11.97
N GLU A 158 4.15 -36.38 13.06
CA GLU A 158 5.43 -37.08 13.11
C GLU A 158 5.43 -38.03 14.31
N GLY A 159 5.32 -39.32 14.05
CA GLY A 159 5.02 -40.33 15.08
C GLY A 159 3.66 -40.06 15.74
N ASP A 160 3.63 -40.02 17.07
CA ASP A 160 2.42 -39.73 17.85
C ASP A 160 2.18 -38.26 18.12
N LYS A 161 3.02 -37.37 17.57
CA LYS A 161 2.98 -35.94 17.86
C LYS A 161 2.50 -35.14 16.64
N LEU A 162 1.73 -34.10 16.91
CA LEU A 162 1.38 -33.08 15.94
C LEU A 162 2.37 -31.93 16.00
N TRP A 163 2.74 -31.43 14.83
CA TRP A 163 3.62 -30.30 14.64
C TRP A 163 2.95 -29.27 13.75
N LEU A 164 3.15 -28.00 14.05
CA LEU A 164 2.75 -26.86 13.23
C LEU A 164 3.93 -26.46 12.34
N ARG A 165 3.75 -26.59 11.02
CA ARG A 165 4.67 -26.08 10.01
C ARG A 165 4.24 -24.67 9.61
N PRO A 166 5.03 -23.63 9.89
CA PRO A 166 4.67 -22.26 9.52
C PRO A 166 4.50 -22.08 8.01
N VAL A 167 3.50 -21.29 7.60
CA VAL A 167 3.32 -20.88 6.19
C VAL A 167 4.35 -19.82 5.79
N ASP A 168 4.80 -18.98 6.73
CA ASP A 168 5.82 -17.96 6.46
C ASP A 168 7.20 -18.62 6.25
N LYS A 169 7.79 -18.43 5.07
CA LYS A 169 9.13 -18.94 4.70
C LYS A 169 10.25 -18.43 5.59
N ARG A 170 10.05 -17.34 6.32
CA ARG A 170 11.02 -16.78 7.26
C ARG A 170 11.10 -17.57 8.55
N GLU A 171 10.01 -18.24 8.94
CA GLU A 171 9.95 -19.14 10.08
C GLU A 171 10.29 -20.58 9.62
N LYS A 172 11.52 -21.04 9.90
CA LYS A 172 12.03 -22.31 9.37
C LYS A 172 11.84 -23.51 10.31
N ARG A 173 11.26 -23.31 11.50
CA ARG A 173 11.17 -24.36 12.53
C ARG A 173 9.72 -24.74 12.76
N ASP A 174 9.45 -26.04 12.61
CA ASP A 174 8.20 -26.63 13.03
C ASP A 174 8.05 -26.52 14.55
N THR A 175 6.85 -26.21 15.04
CA THR A 175 6.56 -26.05 16.47
C THR A 175 5.66 -27.19 16.93
N LEU A 176 6.03 -27.82 18.06
CA LEU A 176 5.23 -28.89 18.65
C LEU A 176 3.86 -28.37 19.07
N VAL A 177 2.79 -29.05 18.70
CA VAL A 177 1.41 -28.69 19.09
C VAL A 177 1.11 -29.32 20.46
N SER A 178 0.71 -28.49 21.42
CA SER A 178 0.29 -28.93 22.75
C SER A 178 -1.20 -29.20 22.86
N ASP A 179 -1.98 -28.49 22.02
CA ASP A 179 -3.43 -28.63 21.96
C ASP A 179 -3.87 -28.31 20.53
N ALA A 180 -4.50 -29.26 19.87
CA ALA A 180 -4.96 -29.14 18.49
C ALA A 180 -6.47 -28.80 18.40
N GLY A 181 -7.21 -28.82 19.52
CA GLY A 181 -8.66 -28.66 19.49
C GLY A 181 -9.32 -29.73 18.59
N ASP A 182 -10.11 -29.30 17.65
CA ASP A 182 -10.81 -30.11 16.64
C ASP A 182 -10.03 -30.26 15.31
N ALA A 183 -8.81 -29.72 15.23
CA ALA A 183 -7.98 -29.76 14.03
C ALA A 183 -7.13 -31.03 13.95
N ASP A 184 -6.92 -31.55 12.72
CA ASP A 184 -6.14 -32.76 12.47
C ASP A 184 -4.95 -32.48 11.51
N ALA A 185 -4.12 -33.51 11.33
CA ALA A 185 -2.99 -33.42 10.40
C ALA A 185 -3.49 -33.14 8.96
N GLY A 186 -2.90 -32.13 8.34
CA GLY A 186 -3.31 -31.61 7.03
C GLY A 186 -4.05 -30.29 7.11
N ASP A 187 -4.65 -29.94 8.25
CA ASP A 187 -5.40 -28.69 8.40
C ASP A 187 -4.51 -27.47 8.49
N LEU A 188 -4.95 -26.39 7.84
CA LEU A 188 -4.46 -25.04 8.05
C LEU A 188 -5.08 -24.49 9.33
N VAL A 189 -4.27 -23.96 10.22
CA VAL A 189 -4.71 -23.48 11.54
C VAL A 189 -4.05 -22.19 11.94
N LEU A 190 -4.75 -21.44 12.79
CA LEU A 190 -4.16 -20.39 13.63
C LEU A 190 -3.85 -20.98 15.00
N ALA A 191 -2.69 -20.65 15.51
CA ALA A 191 -2.26 -21.11 16.83
C ALA A 191 -1.54 -19.99 17.58
N GLU A 192 -1.68 -19.96 18.89
CA GLU A 192 -0.91 -19.08 19.76
C GLU A 192 0.33 -19.81 20.31
N LYS A 193 1.37 -19.03 20.63
CA LYS A 193 2.56 -19.57 21.31
C LYS A 193 2.20 -19.87 22.78
N ALA A 194 2.27 -21.12 23.17
CA ALA A 194 2.04 -21.61 24.52
C ALA A 194 3.36 -22.07 25.18
N GLY A 195 3.38 -22.10 26.51
CA GLY A 195 4.57 -22.53 27.25
C GLY A 195 5.60 -21.43 27.52
N ARG A 196 6.76 -21.82 28.03
CA ARG A 196 7.88 -20.90 28.33
C ARG A 196 9.17 -21.39 27.66
N PRO A 197 10.05 -20.48 27.17
CA PRO A 197 11.36 -20.88 26.67
C PRO A 197 12.11 -21.77 27.70
N PRO A 198 12.82 -22.83 27.25
CA PRO A 198 13.03 -23.23 25.86
C PRO A 198 11.91 -24.13 25.27
N ARG A 199 10.85 -24.44 26.01
CA ARG A 199 9.75 -25.32 25.60
C ARG A 199 8.54 -24.50 25.15
N ILE A 200 8.64 -23.90 23.96
CA ILE A 200 7.51 -23.24 23.31
C ILE A 200 6.74 -24.29 22.51
N THR A 201 5.43 -24.30 22.67
CA THR A 201 4.48 -25.14 21.92
C THR A 201 3.46 -24.24 21.22
N ALA A 202 2.72 -24.81 20.27
CA ALA A 202 1.60 -24.17 19.62
C ALA A 202 0.29 -24.70 20.23
N ARG A 203 -0.65 -23.79 20.55
CA ARG A 203 -2.03 -24.14 20.89
C ARG A 203 -2.92 -23.63 19.77
N VAL A 204 -3.64 -24.51 19.09
CA VAL A 204 -4.57 -24.12 18.03
C VAL A 204 -5.70 -23.31 18.63
N THR A 205 -5.95 -22.14 18.04
CA THR A 205 -7.04 -21.23 18.41
C THR A 205 -8.18 -21.30 17.42
N GLU A 206 -7.86 -21.59 16.13
CA GLU A 206 -8.85 -21.65 15.07
C GLU A 206 -8.42 -22.64 13.98
N ARG A 207 -9.36 -23.44 13.52
CA ARG A 207 -9.21 -24.33 12.36
C ARG A 207 -9.70 -23.60 11.11
N LEU A 208 -8.80 -23.36 10.15
CA LEU A 208 -9.11 -22.68 8.89
C LEU A 208 -9.47 -23.68 7.75
N GLY A 209 -9.22 -24.97 7.97
CA GLY A 209 -9.58 -26.07 7.07
C GLY A 209 -8.48 -26.48 6.11
N ASP A 210 -8.86 -26.93 4.90
CA ASP A 210 -7.91 -27.41 3.89
C ASP A 210 -7.04 -26.27 3.34
N PRO A 211 -5.70 -26.33 3.51
CA PRO A 211 -4.78 -25.31 3.00
C PRO A 211 -4.78 -25.16 1.47
N PHE A 212 -5.23 -26.16 0.75
CA PHE A 212 -5.31 -26.18 -0.71
C PHE A 212 -6.68 -25.75 -1.23
N ALA A 213 -7.67 -25.57 -0.36
CA ALA A 213 -8.94 -25.01 -0.76
C ALA A 213 -8.74 -23.55 -1.24
N PRO A 214 -9.26 -23.15 -2.41
CA PRO A 214 -9.07 -21.80 -2.93
C PRO A 214 -9.44 -20.70 -1.93
N ARG A 215 -10.50 -20.88 -1.13
CA ARG A 215 -10.92 -19.94 -0.08
C ARG A 215 -9.90 -19.75 1.05
N SER A 216 -8.93 -20.65 1.19
CA SER A 216 -7.87 -20.55 2.20
C SER A 216 -6.76 -19.58 1.77
N PHE A 217 -6.63 -19.27 0.48
CA PHE A 217 -5.53 -18.43 -0.02
C PHE A 217 -5.61 -16.98 0.47
N SER A 218 -6.80 -16.40 0.48
CA SER A 218 -7.03 -15.08 1.04
C SER A 218 -6.84 -15.06 2.57
N LEU A 219 -7.31 -16.10 3.28
CA LEU A 219 -7.10 -16.22 4.73
C LEU A 219 -5.62 -16.27 5.09
N VAL A 220 -4.82 -17.02 4.31
CA VAL A 220 -3.35 -17.03 4.49
C VAL A 220 -2.76 -15.64 4.39
N ALA A 221 -3.16 -14.85 3.39
CA ALA A 221 -2.66 -13.49 3.20
C ALA A 221 -3.13 -12.56 4.32
N ILE A 222 -4.41 -12.62 4.72
CA ILE A 222 -5.01 -11.82 5.79
C ILE A 222 -4.23 -12.01 7.10
N HIS A 223 -4.06 -13.25 7.53
CA HIS A 223 -3.40 -13.54 8.81
C HIS A 223 -1.88 -13.29 8.75
N LYS A 224 -1.21 -13.70 7.66
CA LYS A 224 0.23 -13.46 7.47
C LYS A 224 0.60 -12.00 7.53
N LEU A 225 -0.21 -11.13 6.92
CA LEU A 225 0.05 -9.70 6.82
C LEU A 225 -0.67 -8.87 7.90
N GLY A 226 -1.42 -9.53 8.79
CA GLY A 226 -2.12 -8.89 9.89
C GLY A 226 -3.16 -7.88 9.41
N ILE A 227 -3.93 -8.23 8.39
CA ILE A 227 -5.05 -7.43 7.91
C ILE A 227 -6.21 -7.58 8.89
N PRO A 228 -6.77 -6.48 9.44
CA PRO A 228 -7.92 -6.57 10.33
C PRO A 228 -9.17 -7.03 9.54
N ASP A 229 -9.70 -8.21 9.84
CA ASP A 229 -10.87 -8.79 9.16
C ASP A 229 -12.13 -8.84 10.03
N VAL A 230 -11.97 -8.73 11.35
CA VAL A 230 -13.09 -8.69 12.31
C VAL A 230 -13.31 -7.25 12.81
N PHE A 231 -14.56 -6.80 12.85
CA PHE A 231 -14.94 -5.51 13.44
C PHE A 231 -15.17 -5.63 14.94
N ALA A 232 -14.78 -4.59 15.68
CA ALA A 232 -15.08 -4.50 17.10
C ALA A 232 -16.61 -4.34 17.33
N GLU A 233 -17.14 -4.89 18.43
CA GLU A 233 -18.57 -4.84 18.80
C GLU A 233 -19.13 -3.41 18.76
N ALA A 234 -18.44 -2.44 19.38
CA ALA A 234 -18.85 -1.04 19.35
C ALA A 234 -18.93 -0.43 17.95
N THR A 235 -18.16 -0.96 16.98
CA THR A 235 -18.21 -0.54 15.57
C THR A 235 -19.46 -1.09 14.90
N ILE A 236 -19.84 -2.32 15.21
CA ILE A 236 -21.07 -2.95 14.69
C ILE A 236 -22.30 -2.26 15.26
N GLU A 237 -22.33 -2.01 16.58
CA GLU A 237 -23.43 -1.28 17.24
C GLU A 237 -23.65 0.11 16.62
N GLU A 238 -22.58 0.86 16.37
CA GLU A 238 -22.68 2.15 15.70
C GLU A 238 -23.15 1.99 14.23
N ALA A 239 -22.67 0.97 13.52
CA ALA A 239 -23.09 0.69 12.15
C ALA A 239 -24.59 0.36 12.02
N GLU A 240 -25.21 -0.22 13.03
CA GLU A 240 -26.65 -0.47 13.08
C GLU A 240 -27.46 0.78 13.40
N LEU A 241 -26.85 1.77 14.06
CA LEU A 241 -27.52 3.01 14.46
C LEU A 241 -27.53 4.06 13.37
N VAL A 242 -26.38 4.29 12.68
CA VAL A 242 -26.21 5.39 11.72
C VAL A 242 -27.14 5.35 10.48
N PRO A 243 -27.67 4.23 10.00
CA PRO A 243 -28.69 4.22 8.96
C PRO A 243 -30.00 4.95 9.32
N SER A 244 -30.22 5.17 10.65
CA SER A 244 -31.37 5.94 11.14
C SER A 244 -31.19 7.45 11.10
N LEU A 245 -30.03 7.97 10.64
CA LEU A 245 -29.78 9.40 10.57
C LEU A 245 -30.66 10.06 9.51
N ASP A 246 -31.29 11.16 9.91
CA ASP A 246 -32.00 12.05 8.97
C ASP A 246 -30.97 12.83 8.16
N PHE A 247 -31.15 12.89 6.83
CA PHE A 247 -30.26 13.63 5.92
C PHE A 247 -30.17 15.12 6.22
N GLY A 248 -31.16 15.70 6.92
CA GLY A 248 -31.26 17.13 7.22
C GLY A 248 -31.79 17.98 6.06
N GLU A 249 -32.18 19.23 6.36
CA GLU A 249 -32.89 20.12 5.45
C GLU A 249 -31.97 20.88 4.47
N ASN A 250 -30.65 20.87 4.68
CA ASN A 250 -29.70 21.72 3.94
C ASN A 250 -28.97 20.98 2.80
N ARG A 251 -29.62 20.00 2.17
CA ARG A 251 -29.06 19.29 1.02
C ARG A 251 -29.69 19.76 -0.27
N GLU A 252 -28.83 19.89 -1.32
CA GLU A 252 -29.33 20.13 -2.70
C GLU A 252 -30.13 18.92 -3.16
N ASP A 253 -31.30 19.14 -3.76
CA ASP A 253 -32.09 18.04 -4.28
C ASP A 253 -31.71 17.79 -5.76
N LEU A 254 -31.09 16.65 -6.02
CA LEU A 254 -30.65 16.23 -7.35
C LEU A 254 -31.33 14.93 -7.80
N ARG A 255 -32.46 14.56 -7.17
CA ARG A 255 -33.17 13.31 -7.45
C ARG A 255 -33.80 13.23 -8.82
N ASP A 256 -34.08 14.38 -9.44
CA ASP A 256 -34.68 14.46 -10.77
C ASP A 256 -33.65 14.36 -11.90
N LEU A 257 -32.35 14.44 -11.60
CA LEU A 257 -31.31 14.26 -12.60
C LEU A 257 -31.05 12.77 -12.84
N PRO A 258 -30.91 12.33 -14.09
CA PRO A 258 -30.66 10.93 -14.43
C PRO A 258 -29.17 10.59 -14.24
N ILE A 259 -28.69 10.66 -12.98
CA ILE A 259 -27.34 10.33 -12.59
C ILE A 259 -27.17 8.82 -12.65
N VAL A 260 -26.08 8.33 -13.21
CA VAL A 260 -25.78 6.89 -13.34
C VAL A 260 -24.47 6.53 -12.64
N ALA A 261 -24.41 5.35 -12.04
CA ALA A 261 -23.16 4.73 -11.58
C ALA A 261 -22.71 3.69 -12.61
N ILE A 262 -21.43 3.67 -12.95
CA ILE A 262 -20.86 2.71 -13.92
C ILE A 262 -19.70 1.98 -13.24
N ASP A 263 -19.90 0.68 -12.97
CA ASP A 263 -19.06 -0.12 -12.10
C ASP A 263 -18.86 -1.55 -12.67
N PRO A 264 -18.03 -2.42 -12.06
CA PRO A 264 -18.07 -3.86 -12.36
C PRO A 264 -19.46 -4.46 -12.09
N ALA A 265 -19.85 -5.46 -12.87
CA ALA A 265 -21.19 -6.09 -12.76
C ALA A 265 -21.46 -6.72 -11.37
N ASP A 266 -20.42 -7.07 -10.62
CA ASP A 266 -20.47 -7.67 -9.29
C ASP A 266 -20.24 -6.66 -8.15
N ALA A 267 -20.13 -5.36 -8.45
CA ALA A 267 -19.94 -4.30 -7.45
C ALA A 267 -21.16 -4.18 -6.51
N ARG A 268 -20.89 -3.96 -5.23
CA ARG A 268 -21.90 -3.71 -4.19
C ARG A 268 -21.74 -2.37 -3.48
N ASP A 269 -20.52 -1.83 -3.53
CA ASP A 269 -20.06 -0.61 -2.87
C ASP A 269 -19.86 0.51 -3.91
N HIS A 270 -20.99 1.03 -4.44
CA HIS A 270 -20.97 2.11 -5.43
C HIS A 270 -20.61 3.43 -4.75
N ASP A 271 -19.34 3.82 -4.86
CA ASP A 271 -18.80 5.06 -4.29
C ASP A 271 -19.22 6.29 -5.09
N ASP A 272 -19.32 6.18 -6.42
CA ASP A 272 -19.46 7.29 -7.34
C ASP A 272 -20.56 7.11 -8.39
N ALA A 273 -21.11 8.25 -8.80
CA ALA A 273 -22.07 8.33 -9.89
C ALA A 273 -21.87 9.65 -10.65
N ILE A 274 -22.15 9.64 -11.94
CA ILE A 274 -21.82 10.71 -12.87
C ILE A 274 -23.00 11.13 -13.72
N TRP A 275 -22.99 12.40 -14.11
CA TRP A 275 -23.92 12.99 -15.06
C TRP A 275 -23.24 14.15 -15.78
N ALA A 276 -23.58 14.39 -17.05
CA ALA A 276 -23.09 15.53 -17.80
C ALA A 276 -24.15 16.02 -18.82
N THR A 277 -24.05 17.30 -19.16
CA THR A 277 -24.85 17.94 -20.23
C THR A 277 -24.02 19.01 -20.92
N PRO A 278 -24.25 19.31 -22.19
CA PRO A 278 -23.73 20.54 -22.84
C PRO A 278 -24.03 21.77 -21.98
N ASP A 279 -23.13 22.73 -21.94
CA ASP A 279 -23.31 23.96 -21.17
C ASP A 279 -24.03 25.00 -22.05
N ASP A 280 -25.15 25.53 -21.54
CA ASP A 280 -25.95 26.57 -22.23
C ASP A 280 -25.36 27.98 -21.98
N ASP A 281 -24.32 28.13 -21.15
CA ASP A 281 -23.69 29.42 -20.87
C ASP A 281 -22.99 29.95 -22.14
N PRO A 282 -23.37 31.12 -22.67
CA PRO A 282 -22.68 31.74 -23.81
C PRO A 282 -21.18 31.99 -23.57
N ALA A 283 -20.74 32.04 -22.30
CA ALA A 283 -19.34 32.21 -21.96
C ALA A 283 -18.55 30.86 -22.02
N ASN A 284 -19.25 29.73 -22.24
CA ASN A 284 -18.65 28.39 -22.30
C ASN A 284 -19.11 27.60 -23.51
N VAL A 285 -19.12 28.24 -24.70
CA VAL A 285 -19.56 27.62 -25.94
C VAL A 285 -18.84 26.32 -26.23
N GLY A 286 -19.62 25.23 -26.46
CA GLY A 286 -19.09 23.89 -26.71
C GLY A 286 -18.51 23.19 -25.46
N GLY A 287 -18.65 23.80 -24.30
CA GLY A 287 -18.29 23.20 -23.03
C GLY A 287 -19.41 22.37 -22.40
N PHE A 288 -19.21 21.91 -21.20
CA PHE A 288 -20.10 20.99 -20.49
C PHE A 288 -20.28 21.40 -19.03
N ARG A 289 -21.44 21.08 -18.48
CA ARG A 289 -21.67 20.98 -17.04
C ARG A 289 -21.64 19.50 -16.65
N ALA A 290 -20.85 19.15 -15.68
CA ALA A 290 -20.78 17.76 -15.19
C ALA A 290 -20.97 17.71 -13.68
N ILE A 291 -21.49 16.59 -13.21
CA ILE A 291 -21.67 16.25 -11.80
C ILE A 291 -20.94 14.95 -11.55
N VAL A 292 -20.11 14.96 -10.50
CA VAL A 292 -19.55 13.75 -9.88
C VAL A 292 -20.11 13.68 -8.46
N ALA A 293 -21.04 12.78 -8.24
CA ALA A 293 -21.69 12.54 -6.95
C ALA A 293 -20.98 11.39 -6.25
N ILE A 294 -20.47 11.65 -5.06
CA ILE A 294 -19.75 10.67 -4.25
C ILE A 294 -20.54 10.36 -2.99
N ALA A 295 -20.60 9.11 -2.58
CA ALA A 295 -21.22 8.68 -1.34
C ALA A 295 -20.75 9.55 -0.15
N ASP A 296 -21.67 10.21 0.57
CA ASP A 296 -21.33 11.09 1.69
C ASP A 296 -21.03 10.27 2.96
N VAL A 297 -19.96 9.48 2.90
CA VAL A 297 -19.51 8.65 4.03
C VAL A 297 -19.19 9.50 5.25
N SER A 298 -18.72 10.76 5.06
CA SER A 298 -18.42 11.67 6.16
C SER A 298 -19.62 12.04 7.01
N PHE A 299 -20.83 11.91 6.45
CA PHE A 299 -22.08 12.12 7.18
C PHE A 299 -22.35 11.01 8.20
N TYR A 300 -22.01 9.77 7.88
CA TYR A 300 -22.23 8.60 8.71
C TYR A 300 -21.03 8.30 9.62
N VAL A 301 -19.82 8.32 9.07
CA VAL A 301 -18.56 8.03 9.79
C VAL A 301 -17.97 9.35 10.29
N ARG A 302 -18.29 9.70 11.53
CA ARG A 302 -17.94 10.99 12.13
C ARG A 302 -16.61 10.94 12.87
N PRO A 303 -15.83 12.04 12.91
CA PRO A 303 -14.54 12.07 13.57
C PRO A 303 -14.58 11.56 15.02
N GLY A 304 -13.70 10.62 15.36
CA GLY A 304 -13.56 10.06 16.71
C GLY A 304 -14.59 9.02 17.10
N SER A 305 -15.55 8.68 16.25
CA SER A 305 -16.52 7.60 16.46
C SER A 305 -15.88 6.21 16.46
N ALA A 306 -16.59 5.15 16.81
CA ALA A 306 -16.07 3.79 16.71
C ALA A 306 -15.81 3.38 15.27
N LEU A 307 -16.73 3.73 14.35
CA LEU A 307 -16.58 3.55 12.90
C LEU A 307 -15.32 4.26 12.37
N ASP A 308 -15.09 5.50 12.80
CA ASP A 308 -13.92 6.28 12.39
C ASP A 308 -12.59 5.65 12.84
N ARG A 309 -12.52 5.24 14.11
CA ARG A 309 -11.30 4.59 14.65
C ARG A 309 -10.97 3.30 13.93
N GLU A 310 -11.99 2.49 13.63
CA GLU A 310 -11.79 1.24 12.90
C GLU A 310 -11.43 1.47 11.43
N ALA A 311 -12.11 2.40 10.75
CA ALA A 311 -11.79 2.78 9.37
C ALA A 311 -10.35 3.30 9.23
N LYS A 312 -9.90 4.14 10.17
CA LYS A 312 -8.52 4.65 10.23
C LYS A 312 -7.50 3.51 10.42
N LYS A 313 -7.77 2.55 11.30
CA LYS A 313 -6.90 1.39 11.55
C LYS A 313 -6.77 0.50 10.31
N ARG A 314 -7.85 0.31 9.56
CA ARG A 314 -7.88 -0.47 8.32
C ARG A 314 -7.22 0.28 7.17
N GLY A 315 -7.45 1.59 7.05
CA GLY A 315 -6.91 2.48 6.04
C GLY A 315 -7.60 2.37 4.67
N ASN A 316 -7.89 1.16 4.24
CA ASN A 316 -8.60 0.85 3.00
C ASN A 316 -9.26 -0.54 3.03
N SER A 317 -10.21 -0.76 2.11
CA SER A 317 -10.72 -2.11 1.81
C SER A 317 -9.69 -2.93 1.05
N VAL A 318 -9.72 -4.26 1.20
CA VAL A 318 -8.83 -5.20 0.51
C VAL A 318 -9.67 -6.16 -0.32
N TYR A 319 -9.35 -6.29 -1.62
CA TYR A 319 -10.15 -7.04 -2.58
C TYR A 319 -9.43 -8.32 -3.00
N PHE A 320 -9.94 -9.46 -2.54
CA PHE A 320 -9.47 -10.76 -2.94
C PHE A 320 -10.41 -11.38 -4.00
N PRO A 321 -9.96 -12.37 -4.79
CA PRO A 321 -10.83 -13.03 -5.76
C PRO A 321 -12.07 -13.70 -5.15
N ASP A 322 -12.00 -14.12 -3.88
CA ASP A 322 -13.06 -14.86 -3.17
C ASP A 322 -13.82 -14.04 -2.13
N ARG A 323 -13.28 -12.90 -1.70
CA ARG A 323 -13.90 -12.04 -0.67
C ARG A 323 -13.37 -10.61 -0.70
N VAL A 324 -14.12 -9.74 -0.05
CA VAL A 324 -13.66 -8.38 0.29
C VAL A 324 -13.49 -8.30 1.80
N VAL A 325 -12.38 -7.71 2.26
CA VAL A 325 -12.21 -7.26 3.65
C VAL A 325 -12.47 -5.76 3.66
N PRO A 326 -13.69 -5.32 4.01
CA PRO A 326 -14.10 -3.94 3.83
C PRO A 326 -13.51 -3.02 4.91
N MET A 327 -13.29 -1.74 4.56
CA MET A 327 -12.90 -0.70 5.51
C MET A 327 -14.04 -0.39 6.50
N LEU A 328 -15.27 -0.45 6.04
CA LEU A 328 -16.48 -0.18 6.82
C LEU A 328 -17.36 -1.44 6.85
N PRO A 329 -18.17 -1.64 7.93
CA PRO A 329 -19.13 -2.73 7.96
C PRO A 329 -20.08 -2.73 6.75
N GLU A 330 -20.53 -3.92 6.33
CA GLU A 330 -21.37 -4.08 5.13
C GLU A 330 -22.67 -3.27 5.18
N ALA A 331 -23.24 -3.06 6.35
CA ALA A 331 -24.41 -2.19 6.54
C ALA A 331 -24.16 -0.76 6.06
N LEU A 332 -22.91 -0.30 6.05
CA LEU A 332 -22.52 0.98 5.47
C LEU A 332 -22.00 0.81 4.05
N SER A 333 -20.98 0.00 3.84
CA SER A 333 -20.26 -0.08 2.56
C SER A 333 -21.12 -0.63 1.43
N ALA A 334 -21.89 -1.67 1.70
CA ALA A 334 -22.72 -2.31 0.69
C ALA A 334 -24.20 -1.88 0.75
N ASP A 335 -24.59 -1.01 1.69
CA ASP A 335 -25.99 -0.55 1.78
C ASP A 335 -26.11 0.97 1.88
N ILE A 336 -26.10 1.56 3.10
CA ILE A 336 -26.54 2.95 3.31
C ILE A 336 -25.66 3.98 2.60
N CYS A 337 -24.35 3.73 2.50
CA CYS A 337 -23.42 4.60 1.76
C CYS A 337 -23.44 4.33 0.26
N SER A 338 -23.70 3.10 -0.16
CA SER A 338 -23.65 2.71 -1.57
C SER A 338 -24.71 3.44 -2.40
N LEU A 339 -24.32 4.06 -3.51
CA LEU A 339 -25.19 4.79 -4.42
C LEU A 339 -26.02 3.81 -5.28
N LYS A 340 -27.03 3.20 -4.66
CA LYS A 340 -27.89 2.20 -5.28
C LYS A 340 -28.98 2.84 -6.15
N GLN A 341 -29.30 2.14 -7.25
CA GLN A 341 -30.37 2.52 -8.17
C GLN A 341 -31.72 2.68 -7.47
N GLY A 342 -32.45 3.76 -7.76
CA GLY A 342 -33.82 3.98 -7.34
C GLY A 342 -34.02 4.35 -5.88
N VAL A 343 -32.95 4.50 -5.09
CA VAL A 343 -32.99 4.80 -3.66
C VAL A 343 -32.38 6.17 -3.37
N ASP A 344 -33.01 6.94 -2.47
CA ASP A 344 -32.47 8.22 -2.02
C ASP A 344 -31.20 7.99 -1.20
N ARG A 345 -30.12 8.67 -1.59
CA ARG A 345 -28.80 8.56 -0.93
C ARG A 345 -28.21 9.93 -0.67
N ALA A 346 -27.49 10.04 0.45
CA ALA A 346 -26.69 11.20 0.77
C ALA A 346 -25.40 11.19 -0.06
N ALA A 347 -25.14 12.29 -0.77
CA ALA A 347 -23.94 12.46 -1.59
C ALA A 347 -23.20 13.77 -1.24
N LEU A 348 -21.89 13.75 -1.40
CA LEU A 348 -21.03 14.94 -1.51
C LEU A 348 -20.71 15.12 -2.99
N VAL A 349 -21.18 16.22 -3.56
CA VAL A 349 -21.23 16.41 -5.01
C VAL A 349 -20.21 17.45 -5.45
N CYS A 350 -19.43 17.10 -6.46
CA CYS A 350 -18.55 18.00 -7.20
C CYS A 350 -19.25 18.40 -8.50
N HIS A 351 -19.65 19.68 -8.59
CA HIS A 351 -20.14 20.29 -9.84
C HIS A 351 -18.95 20.85 -10.61
N LEU A 352 -18.83 20.50 -11.87
CA LEU A 352 -17.75 20.93 -12.75
C LEU A 352 -18.29 21.71 -13.93
N THR A 353 -17.66 22.84 -14.26
CA THR A 353 -17.79 23.51 -15.55
C THR A 353 -16.55 23.18 -16.37
N ILE A 354 -16.74 22.50 -17.49
CA ILE A 354 -15.66 21.99 -18.34
C ILE A 354 -15.71 22.73 -19.66
N LYS A 355 -14.59 23.27 -20.13
CA LYS A 355 -14.48 23.96 -21.41
C LYS A 355 -14.49 22.96 -22.58
N ALA A 356 -14.68 23.46 -23.81
CA ALA A 356 -14.60 22.66 -25.02
C ALA A 356 -13.26 21.93 -25.21
N ASP A 357 -12.14 22.47 -24.67
CA ASP A 357 -10.82 21.84 -24.68
C ASP A 357 -10.61 20.81 -23.56
N GLY A 358 -11.63 20.61 -22.70
CA GLY A 358 -11.59 19.67 -21.59
C GLY A 358 -10.97 20.23 -20.30
N THR A 359 -10.54 21.49 -20.28
CA THR A 359 -10.02 22.12 -19.05
C THR A 359 -11.15 22.45 -18.08
N ILE A 360 -10.92 22.24 -16.78
CA ILE A 360 -11.90 22.59 -15.73
C ILE A 360 -11.84 24.10 -15.50
N ALA A 361 -12.94 24.80 -15.83
CA ALA A 361 -13.07 26.23 -15.65
C ALA A 361 -13.46 26.61 -14.22
N LYS A 362 -14.44 25.90 -13.65
CA LYS A 362 -14.99 26.16 -12.32
C LYS A 362 -15.38 24.85 -11.64
N TRP A 363 -15.42 24.87 -10.31
CA TRP A 363 -15.96 23.79 -9.48
C TRP A 363 -16.73 24.34 -8.28
N ARG A 364 -17.66 23.56 -7.78
CA ARG A 364 -18.46 23.83 -6.59
C ARG A 364 -18.74 22.51 -5.87
N PHE A 365 -18.65 22.53 -4.55
CA PHE A 365 -19.00 21.36 -3.74
C PHE A 365 -20.28 21.62 -2.96
N THR A 366 -21.16 20.61 -2.91
CA THR A 366 -22.42 20.65 -2.14
C THR A 366 -22.70 19.29 -1.53
N ARG A 367 -23.42 19.27 -0.43
CA ARG A 367 -24.12 18.06 0.01
C ARG A 367 -25.47 17.99 -0.68
N ALA A 368 -25.80 16.80 -1.18
CA ALA A 368 -27.04 16.59 -1.93
C ALA A 368 -27.78 15.33 -1.48
N VAL A 369 -29.03 15.23 -1.87
CA VAL A 369 -29.76 13.96 -1.96
C VAL A 369 -29.86 13.60 -3.42
N VAL A 370 -29.40 12.39 -3.76
CA VAL A 370 -29.40 11.84 -5.12
C VAL A 370 -30.26 10.58 -5.18
N ARG A 371 -30.80 10.28 -6.35
CA ARG A 371 -31.46 9.02 -6.68
C ARG A 371 -30.87 8.52 -7.99
N ILE A 372 -30.09 7.45 -7.92
CA ILE A 372 -29.37 6.93 -9.08
C ILE A 372 -30.37 6.30 -10.05
N ALA A 373 -30.32 6.72 -11.31
CA ALA A 373 -31.24 6.24 -12.35
C ALA A 373 -30.94 4.80 -12.78
N ALA A 374 -29.63 4.44 -12.85
CA ALA A 374 -29.20 3.08 -13.13
C ALA A 374 -27.80 2.81 -12.54
N ASN A 375 -27.57 1.56 -12.04
CA ASN A 375 -26.24 0.99 -11.86
C ASN A 375 -25.94 0.15 -13.11
N ILE A 376 -24.94 0.53 -13.89
CA ILE A 376 -24.64 -0.02 -15.21
C ILE A 376 -23.27 -0.70 -15.17
N ALA A 377 -23.16 -1.92 -15.70
CA ALA A 377 -21.86 -2.57 -15.84
C ALA A 377 -21.01 -1.86 -16.92
N TYR A 378 -19.68 -1.83 -16.78
CA TYR A 378 -18.79 -1.23 -17.78
C TYR A 378 -19.03 -1.79 -19.18
N GLU A 379 -19.21 -3.10 -19.28
CA GLU A 379 -19.46 -3.81 -20.53
C GLU A 379 -20.78 -3.38 -21.16
N ASP A 380 -21.84 -3.22 -20.35
CA ASP A 380 -23.17 -2.81 -20.82
C ASP A 380 -23.18 -1.36 -21.27
N ALA A 381 -22.50 -0.46 -20.54
CA ALA A 381 -22.36 0.95 -20.93
C ALA A 381 -21.60 1.10 -22.25
N GLN A 382 -20.51 0.31 -22.42
CA GLN A 382 -19.74 0.28 -23.67
C GLN A 382 -20.60 -0.23 -24.84
N ALA A 383 -21.25 -1.38 -24.65
CA ALA A 383 -22.11 -1.97 -25.69
C ALA A 383 -23.22 -1.06 -26.11
N ALA A 384 -23.89 -0.35 -25.18
CA ALA A 384 -24.95 0.59 -25.47
C ALA A 384 -24.49 1.79 -26.31
N ILE A 385 -23.29 2.33 -26.01
CA ILE A 385 -22.71 3.43 -26.79
C ILE A 385 -22.25 2.97 -28.17
N ASP A 386 -21.64 1.79 -28.27
CA ASP A 386 -21.18 1.23 -29.53
C ASP A 386 -22.34 0.97 -30.47
N LEU A 387 -23.45 0.43 -29.94
CA LEU A 387 -24.69 0.27 -30.71
C LEU A 387 -25.24 1.62 -31.17
N ALA A 388 -25.31 2.62 -30.29
CA ALA A 388 -25.80 3.96 -30.61
C ALA A 388 -24.93 4.70 -31.65
N ASN A 389 -23.67 4.32 -31.79
CA ASN A 389 -22.73 4.84 -32.79
C ASN A 389 -22.68 3.99 -34.08
N GLY A 390 -23.52 2.95 -34.20
CA GLY A 390 -23.60 2.08 -35.37
C GLY A 390 -22.50 0.96 -35.39
N VAL A 391 -21.82 0.76 -34.32
CA VAL A 391 -20.92 -0.39 -34.13
C VAL A 391 -21.74 -1.49 -33.45
N ALA A 392 -22.03 -2.58 -34.17
CA ALA A 392 -22.82 -3.69 -33.61
C ALA A 392 -21.94 -4.50 -32.63
N PRO A 393 -22.31 -4.61 -31.36
CA PRO A 393 -21.64 -5.50 -30.41
C PRO A 393 -21.91 -6.95 -30.78
N ALA A 394 -20.94 -7.81 -30.54
CA ALA A 394 -21.00 -9.23 -30.90
C ALA A 394 -22.13 -10.02 -30.18
N ASP A 395 -22.49 -9.61 -28.93
CA ASP A 395 -23.45 -10.30 -28.05
C ASP A 395 -24.15 -9.37 -27.05
N ALA A 396 -24.67 -8.22 -27.48
CA ALA A 396 -25.42 -7.34 -26.57
C ALA A 396 -26.80 -7.92 -26.24
N GLY A 397 -26.99 -8.36 -25.00
CA GLY A 397 -28.30 -8.61 -24.42
C GLY A 397 -29.14 -7.30 -24.33
N GLU A 398 -30.45 -7.42 -24.11
CA GLU A 398 -31.28 -6.25 -23.82
C GLU A 398 -30.84 -5.65 -22.45
N PRO A 399 -30.66 -4.31 -22.36
CA PRO A 399 -30.29 -3.65 -21.14
C PRO A 399 -31.37 -3.86 -20.05
N THR A 400 -30.94 -4.12 -18.81
CA THR A 400 -31.82 -4.27 -17.64
C THR A 400 -32.29 -2.92 -17.07
N TRP A 401 -31.78 -1.79 -17.63
CA TRP A 401 -32.06 -0.42 -17.25
C TRP A 401 -32.77 0.33 -18.39
N ASP A 402 -33.31 1.52 -18.11
CA ASP A 402 -34.11 2.31 -19.08
C ASP A 402 -33.26 2.69 -20.32
N PRO A 403 -33.61 2.20 -21.53
CA PRO A 403 -32.87 2.52 -22.75
C PRO A 403 -32.84 4.02 -23.08
N ALA A 404 -33.77 4.83 -22.56
CA ALA A 404 -33.76 6.28 -22.73
C ALA A 404 -32.51 6.95 -22.15
N LEU A 405 -31.84 6.31 -21.18
CA LEU A 405 -30.61 6.79 -20.60
C LEU A 405 -29.45 6.83 -21.61
N VAL A 406 -29.53 6.09 -22.72
CA VAL A 406 -28.51 6.18 -23.78
C VAL A 406 -28.47 7.60 -24.35
N GLU A 407 -29.62 8.14 -24.69
CA GLU A 407 -29.74 9.49 -25.31
C GLU A 407 -29.60 10.60 -24.26
N THR A 408 -30.22 10.41 -23.07
CA THR A 408 -30.33 11.48 -22.07
C THR A 408 -29.09 11.59 -21.17
N THR A 409 -28.31 10.52 -21.04
CA THR A 409 -27.20 10.47 -20.09
C THR A 409 -25.92 9.96 -20.71
N LEU A 410 -25.89 8.75 -21.32
CA LEU A 410 -24.62 8.14 -21.77
C LEU A 410 -24.01 8.95 -22.93
N LYS A 411 -24.73 9.34 -23.95
CA LYS A 411 -24.20 10.17 -25.05
C LYS A 411 -23.62 11.50 -24.57
N PRO A 412 -24.31 12.31 -23.74
CA PRO A 412 -23.73 13.49 -23.13
C PRO A 412 -22.46 13.20 -22.28
N LEU A 413 -22.44 12.11 -21.49
CA LEU A 413 -21.26 11.69 -20.73
C LEU A 413 -20.09 11.40 -21.66
N TRP A 414 -20.27 10.64 -22.74
CA TRP A 414 -19.24 10.36 -23.73
C TRP A 414 -18.76 11.61 -24.46
N ALA A 415 -19.65 12.50 -24.80
CA ALA A 415 -19.29 13.78 -25.46
C ALA A 415 -18.40 14.64 -24.53
N CYS A 416 -18.78 14.78 -23.28
CA CYS A 416 -17.98 15.48 -22.26
C CYS A 416 -16.64 14.76 -22.00
N TRP A 417 -16.65 13.43 -21.88
CA TRP A 417 -15.44 12.65 -21.71
C TRP A 417 -14.44 12.83 -22.85
N LYS A 418 -14.88 12.89 -24.10
CA LYS A 418 -13.99 13.18 -25.23
C LYS A 418 -13.26 14.52 -25.09
N ALA A 419 -13.86 15.52 -24.43
CA ALA A 419 -13.16 16.76 -24.10
C ALA A 419 -12.13 16.54 -22.98
N LEU A 420 -12.52 15.88 -21.88
CA LEU A 420 -11.61 15.54 -20.78
C LEU A 420 -10.42 14.70 -21.27
N PHE A 421 -10.67 13.73 -22.15
CA PHE A 421 -9.65 12.86 -22.72
C PHE A 421 -8.63 13.64 -23.56
N ARG A 422 -9.09 14.62 -24.39
CA ARG A 422 -8.16 15.52 -25.10
C ARG A 422 -7.27 16.31 -24.15
N ALA A 423 -7.84 16.82 -23.05
CA ALA A 423 -7.04 17.52 -22.03
C ALA A 423 -6.05 16.59 -21.30
N ARG A 424 -6.43 15.32 -21.12
CA ARG A 424 -5.52 14.28 -20.61
C ARG A 424 -4.38 14.02 -21.57
N GLU A 425 -4.65 13.79 -22.86
CA GLU A 425 -3.62 13.58 -23.88
C GLU A 425 -2.66 14.77 -23.98
N ALA A 426 -3.19 16.00 -23.95
CA ALA A 426 -2.35 17.22 -23.97
C ALA A 426 -1.46 17.36 -22.74
N ARG A 427 -1.79 16.73 -21.61
CA ARG A 427 -0.98 16.70 -20.39
C ARG A 427 0.08 15.61 -20.43
N GLU A 428 -0.04 14.61 -21.32
CA GLU A 428 0.89 13.49 -21.51
C GLU A 428 1.20 12.73 -20.20
N PRO A 429 0.21 12.18 -19.46
CA PRO A 429 0.48 11.34 -18.31
C PRO A 429 1.27 10.11 -18.73
N LEU A 430 1.90 9.44 -17.77
CA LEU A 430 2.61 8.20 -18.02
C LEU A 430 1.62 7.13 -18.52
N ASP A 431 1.85 6.66 -19.73
CA ASP A 431 0.99 5.66 -20.39
C ASP A 431 1.70 4.30 -20.40
N LEU A 432 1.31 3.46 -19.44
CA LEU A 432 1.78 2.08 -19.32
C LEU A 432 0.58 1.14 -19.50
N ASP A 433 0.47 0.55 -20.67
CA ASP A 433 -0.56 -0.44 -20.97
C ASP A 433 -0.06 -1.84 -20.53
N LEU A 434 -0.04 -2.06 -19.24
CA LEU A 434 0.32 -3.36 -18.65
C LEU A 434 -0.96 -4.14 -18.33
N PRO A 435 -1.08 -5.39 -18.79
CA PRO A 435 -2.29 -6.17 -18.58
C PRO A 435 -2.48 -6.52 -17.09
N GLU A 436 -3.63 -6.13 -16.54
CA GLU A 436 -4.07 -6.59 -15.22
C GLU A 436 -4.65 -8.01 -15.34
N ARG A 437 -4.36 -8.85 -14.36
CA ARG A 437 -4.86 -10.22 -14.32
C ARG A 437 -6.12 -10.30 -13.50
N ARG A 438 -7.14 -10.96 -14.04
CA ARG A 438 -8.36 -11.30 -13.32
C ARG A 438 -8.42 -12.81 -13.12
N VAL A 439 -8.55 -13.24 -11.86
CA VAL A 439 -8.89 -14.63 -11.52
C VAL A 439 -10.40 -14.72 -11.45
N VAL A 440 -10.99 -15.60 -12.27
CA VAL A 440 -12.42 -15.88 -12.26
C VAL A 440 -12.64 -17.19 -11.52
N LEU A 441 -13.53 -17.15 -10.52
CA LEU A 441 -13.88 -18.30 -9.70
C LEU A 441 -15.31 -18.78 -10.04
N ASP A 442 -15.58 -20.08 -9.91
CA ASP A 442 -16.93 -20.63 -9.94
C ASP A 442 -17.64 -20.43 -8.58
N GLU A 443 -18.91 -20.77 -8.49
CA GLU A 443 -19.73 -20.68 -7.27
C GLU A 443 -19.15 -21.49 -6.08
N LYS A 444 -18.32 -22.47 -6.36
CA LYS A 444 -17.62 -23.30 -5.35
C LYS A 444 -16.23 -22.75 -5.00
N GLY A 445 -15.85 -21.60 -5.57
CA GLY A 445 -14.55 -20.99 -5.36
C GLY A 445 -13.40 -21.62 -6.13
N ARG A 446 -13.68 -22.51 -7.12
CA ARG A 446 -12.63 -23.11 -7.97
C ARG A 446 -12.28 -22.17 -9.09
N ILE A 447 -11.03 -22.19 -9.52
CA ILE A 447 -10.53 -21.32 -10.58
C ILE A 447 -11.10 -21.79 -11.92
N LEU A 448 -11.90 -20.94 -12.57
CA LEU A 448 -12.37 -21.15 -13.93
C LEU A 448 -11.33 -20.68 -14.94
N SER A 449 -10.78 -19.48 -14.74
CA SER A 449 -9.79 -18.91 -15.64
C SER A 449 -8.91 -17.86 -14.93
N VAL A 450 -7.74 -17.64 -15.50
CA VAL A 450 -6.89 -16.49 -15.22
C VAL A 450 -6.66 -15.81 -16.55
N ALA A 451 -7.17 -14.58 -16.73
CA ALA A 451 -7.10 -13.85 -17.99
C ALA A 451 -6.67 -12.40 -17.77
N ALA A 452 -6.12 -11.79 -18.79
CA ALA A 452 -5.91 -10.35 -18.82
C ALA A 452 -7.27 -9.63 -18.90
N ARG A 453 -7.42 -8.53 -18.12
CA ARG A 453 -8.60 -7.68 -18.15
C ARG A 453 -8.53 -6.73 -19.35
N GLU A 454 -9.56 -6.70 -20.15
CA GLU A 454 -9.68 -5.73 -21.23
C GLU A 454 -10.05 -4.34 -20.68
N ARG A 455 -9.41 -3.30 -21.17
CA ARG A 455 -9.63 -1.91 -20.77
C ARG A 455 -10.51 -1.20 -21.79
N LEU A 456 -11.82 -1.13 -21.49
CA LEU A 456 -12.83 -0.47 -22.32
C LEU A 456 -12.75 1.07 -22.18
N ASP A 457 -13.35 1.79 -23.13
CA ASP A 457 -13.50 3.25 -23.05
C ASP A 457 -14.40 3.67 -21.88
N ALA A 458 -15.39 2.85 -21.52
CA ALA A 458 -16.19 3.05 -20.32
C ALA A 458 -15.35 3.14 -19.03
N HIS A 459 -14.29 2.31 -18.89
CA HIS A 459 -13.36 2.41 -17.76
C HIS A 459 -12.57 3.73 -17.78
N ARG A 460 -12.09 4.14 -18.96
CA ARG A 460 -11.33 5.40 -19.13
C ARG A 460 -12.20 6.61 -18.85
N LEU A 461 -13.49 6.54 -19.26
CA LEU A 461 -14.47 7.58 -19.02
C LEU A 461 -14.64 7.84 -17.52
N VAL A 462 -14.97 6.80 -16.75
CA VAL A 462 -15.12 6.93 -15.29
C VAL A 462 -13.82 7.42 -14.65
N GLU A 463 -12.68 6.85 -15.03
CA GLU A 463 -11.35 7.29 -14.54
C GLU A 463 -11.12 8.79 -14.74
N ASP A 464 -11.41 9.33 -15.94
CA ASP A 464 -11.18 10.75 -16.25
C ASP A 464 -12.13 11.69 -15.48
N TYR A 465 -13.40 11.29 -15.27
CA TYR A 465 -14.31 12.04 -14.37
C TYR A 465 -13.81 12.02 -12.93
N MET A 466 -13.33 10.88 -12.45
CA MET A 466 -12.78 10.76 -11.10
C MET A 466 -11.52 11.60 -10.94
N ILE A 467 -10.62 11.58 -11.92
CA ILE A 467 -9.42 12.44 -11.91
C ILE A 467 -9.82 13.92 -11.89
N ALA A 468 -10.83 14.33 -12.68
CA ALA A 468 -11.32 15.70 -12.70
C ALA A 468 -11.85 16.15 -11.33
N ALA A 469 -12.67 15.32 -10.67
CA ALA A 469 -13.19 15.60 -9.33
C ALA A 469 -12.09 15.62 -8.26
N ASN A 470 -11.13 14.68 -8.32
CA ASN A 470 -9.99 14.62 -7.43
C ASN A 470 -9.10 15.87 -7.53
N VAL A 471 -8.84 16.37 -8.74
CA VAL A 471 -8.12 17.61 -8.99
C VAL A 471 -8.90 18.82 -8.46
N ALA A 472 -10.21 18.86 -8.70
CA ALA A 472 -11.08 19.92 -8.21
C ALA A 472 -11.10 19.95 -6.67
N ALA A 473 -11.14 18.80 -6.00
CA ALA A 473 -11.08 18.70 -4.55
C ALA A 473 -9.77 19.25 -3.99
N ALA A 474 -8.62 18.82 -4.53
CA ALA A 474 -7.32 19.31 -4.12
C ALA A 474 -7.19 20.83 -4.29
N LYS A 475 -7.46 21.34 -5.49
CA LYS A 475 -7.40 22.78 -5.79
C LYS A 475 -8.43 23.60 -5.02
N GLY A 476 -9.62 23.04 -4.77
CA GLY A 476 -10.66 23.68 -3.99
C GLY A 476 -10.24 23.90 -2.54
N LEU A 477 -9.62 22.91 -1.93
CA LEU A 477 -9.04 23.01 -0.57
C LEU A 477 -7.85 23.96 -0.52
N GLU A 478 -6.94 23.91 -1.50
CA GLU A 478 -5.83 24.84 -1.62
C GLU A 478 -6.31 26.30 -1.70
N ALA A 479 -7.31 26.58 -2.56
CA ALA A 479 -7.90 27.92 -2.70
C ALA A 479 -8.53 28.44 -1.39
N LYS A 480 -9.04 27.54 -0.56
CA LYS A 480 -9.59 27.83 0.79
C LYS A 480 -8.52 27.82 1.90
N LYS A 481 -7.26 27.48 1.58
CA LYS A 481 -6.18 27.27 2.56
C LYS A 481 -6.56 26.27 3.65
N ALA A 482 -7.36 25.28 3.30
CA ALA A 482 -7.78 24.18 4.16
C ALA A 482 -6.75 23.04 4.12
N PRO A 483 -6.69 22.18 5.16
CA PRO A 483 -5.84 20.99 5.15
C PRO A 483 -6.19 20.05 3.99
N VAL A 484 -5.19 19.46 3.34
CA VAL A 484 -5.37 18.50 2.24
C VAL A 484 -4.58 17.23 2.54
N MET A 485 -5.20 16.07 2.37
CA MET A 485 -4.49 14.80 2.25
C MET A 485 -4.20 14.56 0.78
N TYR A 486 -2.99 14.92 0.34
CA TYR A 486 -2.59 14.74 -1.06
C TYR A 486 -2.29 13.26 -1.35
N ARG A 487 -2.47 12.89 -2.61
CA ARG A 487 -1.93 11.67 -3.17
C ARG A 487 -0.70 12.03 -4.00
N ASP A 488 0.44 11.90 -3.39
CA ASP A 488 1.71 12.27 -3.95
C ASP A 488 2.37 11.11 -4.70
N HIS A 489 2.95 11.42 -5.85
CA HIS A 489 3.79 10.51 -6.62
C HIS A 489 5.00 11.27 -7.13
N GLU A 490 6.13 11.08 -6.48
CA GLU A 490 7.37 11.79 -6.80
C GLU A 490 8.00 11.29 -8.10
N THR A 491 8.90 12.09 -8.66
CA THR A 491 9.73 11.69 -9.79
C THR A 491 10.62 10.50 -9.42
N PRO A 492 10.97 9.62 -10.38
CA PRO A 492 11.93 8.55 -10.14
C PRO A 492 13.27 9.07 -9.60
N SER A 493 13.87 8.33 -8.65
CA SER A 493 15.18 8.68 -8.12
C SER A 493 16.28 8.60 -9.20
N ARG A 494 17.35 9.37 -8.99
CA ARG A 494 18.47 9.39 -9.96
C ARG A 494 19.08 8.01 -10.16
N GLU A 495 19.21 7.22 -9.10
CA GLU A 495 19.73 5.86 -9.15
C GLU A 495 18.88 4.95 -10.05
N LYS A 496 17.55 5.04 -9.89
CA LYS A 496 16.61 4.29 -10.73
C LYS A 496 16.64 4.73 -12.19
N LEU A 497 16.79 6.03 -12.45
CA LEU A 497 16.92 6.56 -13.80
C LEU A 497 18.23 6.13 -14.47
N VAL A 498 19.34 6.10 -13.73
CA VAL A 498 20.62 5.56 -14.24
C VAL A 498 20.47 4.08 -14.57
N ALA A 499 19.89 3.28 -13.67
CA ALA A 499 19.65 1.87 -13.91
C ALA A 499 18.75 1.60 -15.13
N LEU A 500 17.72 2.44 -15.33
CA LEU A 500 16.87 2.38 -16.53
C LEU A 500 17.65 2.76 -17.80
N LYS A 501 18.47 3.82 -17.73
CA LYS A 501 19.33 4.21 -18.86
C LYS A 501 20.26 3.08 -19.30
N ASP A 502 20.94 2.46 -18.33
CA ASP A 502 21.86 1.36 -18.61
C ASP A 502 21.12 0.16 -19.20
N TYR A 503 19.90 -0.11 -18.71
CA TYR A 503 19.05 -1.15 -19.29
C TYR A 503 18.60 -0.83 -20.72
N LEU A 504 18.16 0.41 -21.00
CA LEU A 504 17.76 0.84 -22.35
C LEU A 504 18.93 0.80 -23.34
N ALA A 505 20.14 1.09 -22.89
CA ALA A 505 21.35 1.00 -23.73
C ALA A 505 21.61 -0.42 -24.26
N THR A 506 21.16 -1.48 -23.56
CA THR A 506 21.26 -2.87 -24.07
C THR A 506 20.36 -3.13 -25.28
N PHE A 507 19.40 -2.25 -25.56
CA PHE A 507 18.52 -2.25 -26.74
C PHE A 507 18.88 -1.14 -27.72
N GLU A 508 20.09 -0.56 -27.62
CA GLU A 508 20.56 0.57 -28.44
C GLU A 508 19.64 1.82 -28.34
N MET A 509 18.93 1.97 -27.23
CA MET A 509 18.03 3.09 -26.99
C MET A 509 18.70 4.16 -26.14
N GLU A 510 18.66 5.41 -26.60
CA GLU A 510 19.22 6.53 -25.87
C GLU A 510 18.25 7.11 -24.84
N PHE A 511 18.71 7.31 -23.62
CA PHE A 511 18.00 8.01 -22.55
C PHE A 511 18.91 9.06 -21.91
N ALA A 512 18.61 10.34 -22.17
CA ALA A 512 19.41 11.46 -21.66
C ALA A 512 18.99 11.84 -20.23
N LEU A 513 19.92 11.78 -19.27
CA LEU A 513 19.70 12.14 -17.86
C LEU A 513 19.96 13.61 -17.52
N GLY A 514 20.35 14.43 -18.49
CA GLY A 514 20.70 15.85 -18.29
C GLY A 514 19.50 16.80 -18.30
N GLN A 515 18.30 16.31 -18.54
CA GLN A 515 17.06 17.09 -18.61
C GLN A 515 16.11 16.73 -17.49
N VAL A 516 15.13 17.62 -17.24
CA VAL A 516 14.01 17.31 -16.32
C VAL A 516 13.19 16.18 -16.92
N VAL A 517 13.16 15.04 -16.23
CA VAL A 517 12.38 13.89 -16.63
C VAL A 517 10.91 14.15 -16.36
N ARG A 518 10.07 13.95 -17.36
CA ARG A 518 8.60 14.06 -17.31
C ARG A 518 7.98 12.73 -17.75
N PRO A 519 6.71 12.47 -17.46
CA PRO A 519 6.01 11.28 -17.98
C PRO A 519 6.10 11.15 -19.50
N ALA A 520 5.95 12.26 -20.23
CA ALA A 520 6.14 12.34 -21.68
C ALA A 520 7.50 11.80 -22.16
N THR A 521 8.56 11.93 -21.35
CA THR A 521 9.88 11.38 -21.69
C THR A 521 9.84 9.87 -21.81
N PHE A 522 9.12 9.19 -20.92
CA PHE A 522 8.94 7.73 -21.00
C PHE A 522 8.02 7.34 -22.14
N ASN A 523 6.90 8.07 -22.35
CA ASN A 523 5.99 7.82 -23.46
C ASN A 523 6.73 7.92 -24.80
N HIS A 524 7.61 8.91 -24.94
CA HIS A 524 8.44 9.07 -26.16
C HIS A 524 9.43 7.91 -26.36
N ILE A 525 10.01 7.36 -25.28
CA ILE A 525 10.85 6.16 -25.37
C ILE A 525 10.00 4.97 -25.85
N LEU A 526 8.83 4.77 -25.24
CA LEU A 526 7.94 3.65 -25.57
C LEU A 526 7.39 3.74 -27.00
N SER A 527 7.13 4.95 -27.52
CA SER A 527 6.63 5.16 -28.89
C SER A 527 7.67 4.84 -29.97
N LYS A 528 8.97 4.83 -29.63
CA LYS A 528 10.04 4.46 -30.57
C LYS A 528 10.26 2.96 -30.69
N ILE A 529 9.62 2.16 -29.85
CA ILE A 529 9.77 0.71 -29.86
C ILE A 529 8.87 0.14 -30.94
N THR A 530 9.49 -0.38 -31.99
CA THR A 530 8.81 -1.03 -33.13
C THR A 530 8.63 -2.53 -32.94
N ASP A 531 9.44 -3.14 -32.07
CA ASP A 531 9.37 -4.56 -31.74
C ASP A 531 8.40 -4.78 -30.56
N GLU A 532 7.20 -5.26 -30.88
CA GLU A 532 6.16 -5.57 -29.89
C GLU A 532 6.59 -6.67 -28.90
N ALA A 533 7.65 -7.43 -29.18
CA ALA A 533 8.15 -8.44 -28.26
C ALA A 533 8.96 -7.83 -27.09
N ILE A 534 9.66 -6.72 -27.33
CA ILE A 534 10.44 -6.02 -26.30
C ILE A 534 9.66 -4.94 -25.53
N LYS A 535 8.60 -4.41 -26.14
CA LYS A 535 7.81 -3.31 -25.57
C LYS A 535 7.29 -3.59 -24.14
N PRO A 536 6.68 -4.76 -23.83
CA PRO A 536 6.21 -5.06 -22.47
C PRO A 536 7.34 -5.06 -21.43
N GLN A 537 8.55 -5.50 -21.83
CA GLN A 537 9.71 -5.55 -20.93
C GLN A 537 10.19 -4.15 -20.56
N ILE A 538 10.25 -3.26 -21.58
CA ILE A 538 10.67 -1.89 -21.36
C ILE A 538 9.61 -1.16 -20.52
N MET A 539 8.31 -1.39 -20.79
CA MET A 539 7.21 -0.87 -19.97
C MET A 539 7.34 -1.32 -18.50
N GLU A 540 7.66 -2.58 -18.25
CA GLU A 540 7.89 -3.11 -16.92
C GLU A 540 9.10 -2.44 -16.24
N GLN A 541 10.21 -2.23 -16.96
CA GLN A 541 11.36 -1.53 -16.40
C GLN A 541 11.08 -0.04 -16.14
N VAL A 542 10.30 0.61 -17.00
CA VAL A 542 9.80 1.96 -16.76
C VAL A 542 8.93 1.98 -15.50
N LEU A 543 8.01 1.02 -15.32
CA LEU A 543 7.20 0.90 -14.11
C LEU A 543 8.08 0.69 -12.86
N ARG A 544 9.05 -0.21 -12.91
CA ARG A 544 9.98 -0.48 -11.78
C ARG A 544 10.85 0.73 -11.43
N SER A 545 11.09 1.62 -12.39
CA SER A 545 11.82 2.85 -12.16
C SER A 545 11.00 3.87 -11.37
N GLN A 546 9.67 3.78 -11.37
CA GLN A 546 8.80 4.72 -10.66
C GLN A 546 8.95 4.62 -9.14
N THR A 547 8.62 5.70 -8.45
CA THR A 547 8.43 5.72 -7.00
C THR A 547 7.03 5.17 -6.67
N GLN A 548 6.80 4.77 -5.43
CA GLN A 548 5.46 4.45 -4.97
C GLN A 548 4.73 5.74 -4.59
N ALA A 549 3.45 5.84 -4.96
CA ALA A 549 2.61 6.91 -4.48
C ALA A 549 2.27 6.72 -2.99
N TYR A 550 2.08 7.84 -2.28
CA TYR A 550 1.80 7.85 -0.84
C TYR A 550 0.86 9.01 -0.48
N TYR A 551 0.37 9.01 0.75
CA TYR A 551 -0.48 10.07 1.27
C TYR A 551 0.30 11.00 2.20
N ALA A 552 0.21 12.32 1.97
CA ALA A 552 0.86 13.32 2.80
C ALA A 552 0.09 14.66 2.80
N PRO A 553 0.27 15.50 3.84
CA PRO A 553 -0.31 16.84 3.87
C PRO A 553 0.49 17.89 3.09
N VAL A 554 1.63 17.52 2.53
CA VAL A 554 2.51 18.40 1.75
C VAL A 554 2.47 17.99 0.29
N ASN A 555 2.08 18.91 -0.59
CA ASN A 555 1.95 18.65 -2.01
C ASN A 555 3.32 18.53 -2.70
N THR A 556 3.63 17.38 -3.27
CA THR A 556 4.78 17.16 -4.16
C THR A 556 4.36 16.92 -5.61
N GLY A 557 3.06 16.91 -5.89
CA GLY A 557 2.46 16.61 -7.16
C GLY A 557 2.31 15.11 -7.43
N HIS A 558 1.70 14.79 -8.56
CA HIS A 558 1.52 13.41 -8.99
C HIS A 558 2.19 13.17 -10.34
N PHE A 559 3.45 12.72 -10.31
CA PHE A 559 4.29 12.55 -11.49
C PHE A 559 3.61 11.68 -12.56
N GLY A 560 3.14 10.47 -12.22
CA GLY A 560 2.54 9.56 -13.20
C GLY A 560 1.32 10.14 -13.93
N LEU A 561 0.51 10.96 -13.24
CA LEU A 561 -0.64 11.64 -13.86
C LEU A 561 -0.29 12.99 -14.51
N ALA A 562 0.97 13.43 -14.40
CA ALA A 562 1.43 14.76 -14.84
C ALA A 562 0.57 15.88 -14.24
N LEU A 563 0.22 15.78 -12.94
CA LEU A 563 -0.61 16.72 -12.20
C LEU A 563 0.21 17.42 -11.10
N GLY A 564 0.07 18.75 -10.99
CA GLY A 564 0.73 19.51 -9.95
C GLY A 564 0.01 19.49 -8.59
N SER A 565 -1.25 19.04 -8.54
CA SER A 565 -2.03 18.90 -7.31
C SER A 565 -3.07 17.80 -7.51
N TYR A 566 -3.08 16.83 -6.58
CA TYR A 566 -3.98 15.68 -6.67
C TYR A 566 -4.30 15.14 -5.27
N ALA A 567 -5.56 14.89 -5.01
CA ALA A 567 -6.04 14.28 -3.77
C ALA A 567 -7.13 13.26 -4.09
N HIS A 568 -7.18 12.16 -3.36
CA HIS A 568 -8.27 11.21 -3.51
C HIS A 568 -9.53 11.73 -2.81
N PHE A 569 -10.64 11.77 -3.56
CA PHE A 569 -11.95 12.26 -3.12
C PHE A 569 -13.07 11.28 -3.43
N THR A 570 -12.87 10.44 -4.44
CA THR A 570 -13.97 9.74 -5.15
C THR A 570 -14.29 8.35 -4.62
N SER A 571 -13.63 7.85 -3.57
CA SER A 571 -13.93 6.51 -3.04
C SER A 571 -13.84 6.42 -1.50
N PRO A 572 -14.66 7.17 -0.75
CA PRO A 572 -14.61 7.22 0.72
C PRO A 572 -15.15 5.95 1.40
N ILE A 573 -15.89 5.08 0.72
CA ILE A 573 -16.34 3.79 1.27
C ILE A 573 -15.14 2.88 1.49
N ARG A 574 -14.16 2.94 0.59
CA ARG A 574 -13.03 2.01 0.57
C ARG A 574 -11.66 2.64 0.83
N ARG A 575 -11.53 3.97 0.98
CA ARG A 575 -10.27 4.65 1.30
C ARG A 575 -10.45 5.72 2.38
N TYR A 576 -9.71 5.60 3.47
CA TYR A 576 -9.76 6.57 4.56
C TYR A 576 -9.23 7.96 4.16
N ALA A 577 -8.30 8.04 3.19
CA ALA A 577 -7.79 9.31 2.65
C ALA A 577 -8.93 10.17 2.08
N ASP A 578 -9.83 9.56 1.32
CA ASP A 578 -10.99 10.23 0.72
C ASP A 578 -11.92 10.78 1.79
N LEU A 579 -12.15 10.02 2.86
CA LEU A 579 -12.95 10.48 4.01
C LEU A 579 -12.35 11.72 4.68
N LEU A 580 -11.02 11.82 4.80
CA LEU A 580 -10.35 13.01 5.32
C LEU A 580 -10.53 14.21 4.39
N VAL A 581 -10.44 14.00 3.07
CA VAL A 581 -10.67 15.03 2.06
C VAL A 581 -12.12 15.51 2.09
N HIS A 582 -13.09 14.60 2.23
CA HIS A 582 -14.52 14.94 2.43
C HIS A 582 -14.71 15.82 3.65
N ARG A 583 -14.17 15.44 4.82
CA ARG A 583 -14.25 16.22 6.06
C ARG A 583 -13.63 17.61 5.91
N SER A 584 -12.51 17.71 5.19
CA SER A 584 -11.87 18.99 4.92
C SER A 584 -12.73 19.87 4.02
N LEU A 585 -13.34 19.32 2.95
CA LEU A 585 -14.29 20.04 2.07
C LEU A 585 -15.52 20.50 2.84
N VAL A 586 -16.09 19.66 3.71
CA VAL A 586 -17.24 20.01 4.56
C VAL A 586 -16.93 21.25 5.39
N GLY A 587 -15.77 21.29 6.05
CA GLY A 587 -15.35 22.45 6.82
C GLY A 587 -15.08 23.69 5.96
N ALA A 588 -14.31 23.52 4.86
CA ALA A 588 -13.85 24.60 4.01
C ALA A 588 -14.98 25.31 3.25
N TYR A 589 -16.03 24.58 2.91
CA TYR A 589 -17.20 25.09 2.13
C TYR A 589 -18.44 25.35 2.99
N GLY A 590 -18.35 25.16 4.34
CA GLY A 590 -19.46 25.39 5.26
C GLY A 590 -20.63 24.43 5.04
N LEU A 591 -20.33 23.17 4.70
CA LEU A 591 -21.32 22.12 4.41
C LEU A 591 -21.67 21.30 5.67
N GLU A 592 -21.37 21.80 6.86
CA GLU A 592 -21.64 21.09 8.11
C GLU A 592 -23.16 20.83 8.26
N SER A 593 -23.52 19.59 8.53
CA SER A 593 -24.87 19.22 8.92
C SER A 593 -25.04 19.54 10.41
N GLY A 594 -26.21 20.02 10.83
CA GLY A 594 -26.53 20.25 12.23
C GLY A 594 -26.38 18.99 13.10
N LYS A 595 -26.80 19.09 14.35
CA LYS A 595 -26.82 17.92 15.26
C LYS A 595 -27.53 16.73 14.63
N PRO A 596 -26.95 15.52 14.75
CA PRO A 596 -27.56 14.32 14.19
C PRO A 596 -28.95 14.08 14.81
N LYS A 597 -29.94 13.89 13.95
CA LYS A 597 -31.29 13.48 14.36
C LYS A 597 -31.48 12.03 13.94
N LEU A 598 -31.88 11.18 14.87
CA LEU A 598 -32.19 9.77 14.60
C LEU A 598 -33.66 9.61 14.32
N ASN A 599 -34.01 8.94 13.26
CA ASN A 599 -35.39 8.59 12.90
C ASN A 599 -35.79 7.31 13.65
N GLY A 600 -36.94 7.35 14.32
CA GLY A 600 -37.58 6.23 15.00
C GLY A 600 -37.72 6.41 16.49
N PRO A 601 -38.76 5.84 17.09
CA PRO A 601 -39.05 5.98 18.54
C PRO A 601 -37.99 5.22 19.37
N GLY A 602 -37.44 5.91 20.37
CA GLY A 602 -36.52 5.30 21.35
C GLY A 602 -35.07 5.13 20.89
N LYS A 603 -34.69 5.57 19.69
CA LYS A 603 -33.29 5.56 19.24
C LYS A 603 -32.53 6.72 19.87
N SER A 604 -31.54 6.39 20.71
CA SER A 604 -30.56 7.34 21.24
C SER A 604 -29.17 6.73 21.10
N GLY A 605 -28.19 7.54 20.81
CA GLY A 605 -26.80 7.09 20.67
C GLY A 605 -25.84 8.27 20.79
N ASP A 606 -24.63 8.01 21.24
CA ASP A 606 -23.57 9.01 21.37
C ASP A 606 -22.84 9.14 20.02
N ILE A 607 -23.51 9.82 19.06
CA ILE A 607 -22.95 10.11 17.74
C ILE A 607 -22.32 11.50 17.78
N PRO A 608 -21.04 11.67 17.40
CA PRO A 608 -20.40 12.99 17.37
C PRO A 608 -21.17 14.00 16.53
N ASP A 609 -21.26 15.25 16.99
CA ASP A 609 -22.03 16.29 16.32
C ASP A 609 -21.44 16.73 14.98
N LYS A 610 -20.10 16.74 14.87
CA LYS A 610 -19.36 17.29 13.71
C LYS A 610 -19.07 16.23 12.64
N THR A 611 -19.16 16.65 11.39
CA THR A 611 -18.76 15.88 10.22
C THR A 611 -17.54 16.48 9.50
N ALA A 612 -17.15 17.71 9.82
CA ALA A 612 -15.95 18.36 9.30
C ALA A 612 -14.68 17.82 9.98
N LEU A 613 -13.54 18.05 9.30
CA LEU A 613 -12.21 17.71 9.81
C LEU A 613 -11.97 18.42 11.16
N THR A 614 -11.51 17.67 12.13
CA THR A 614 -11.16 18.21 13.44
C THR A 614 -9.75 18.81 13.45
N GLN A 615 -9.47 19.67 14.43
CA GLN A 615 -8.14 20.23 14.59
C GLN A 615 -7.10 19.15 14.91
N ASP A 616 -7.43 18.16 15.73
CA ASP A 616 -6.54 17.02 16.03
C ASP A 616 -6.20 16.20 14.78
N GLU A 617 -7.19 15.93 13.92
CA GLU A 617 -6.94 15.25 12.64
C GLU A 617 -6.04 16.08 11.71
N ALA A 618 -6.25 17.38 11.64
CA ALA A 618 -5.42 18.28 10.82
C ALA A 618 -3.97 18.34 11.32
N GLU A 619 -3.76 18.41 12.63
CA GLU A 619 -2.42 18.43 13.25
C GLU A 619 -1.69 17.08 13.08
N ARG A 620 -2.42 15.96 13.06
CA ARG A 620 -1.88 14.61 12.91
C ARG A 620 -1.92 14.07 11.48
N MET A 621 -2.29 14.90 10.51
CA MET A 621 -2.52 14.46 9.13
C MET A 621 -1.31 13.75 8.52
N GLY A 622 -0.08 14.18 8.84
CA GLY A 622 1.14 13.51 8.42
C GLY A 622 1.25 12.07 8.94
N ALA A 623 1.03 11.88 10.25
CA ALA A 623 1.07 10.53 10.85
C ALA A 623 -0.07 9.64 10.33
N ILE A 624 -1.24 10.20 10.06
CA ILE A 624 -2.36 9.46 9.44
C ILE A 624 -1.98 9.07 8.01
N GLY A 625 -1.38 9.98 7.23
CA GLY A 625 -0.90 9.71 5.88
C GLY A 625 0.09 8.53 5.82
N GLU A 626 1.06 8.48 6.74
CA GLU A 626 1.98 7.34 6.86
C GLU A 626 1.25 6.03 7.18
N LEU A 627 0.33 6.05 8.14
CA LEU A 627 -0.44 4.87 8.56
C LEU A 627 -1.26 4.30 7.41
N ILE A 628 -2.02 5.13 6.69
CA ILE A 628 -2.87 4.67 5.58
C ILE A 628 -2.05 4.27 4.36
N SER A 629 -0.89 4.90 4.11
CA SER A 629 0.04 4.47 3.06
C SER A 629 0.66 3.10 3.36
N GLN A 630 0.95 2.81 4.63
CA GLN A 630 1.40 1.49 5.06
C GLN A 630 0.30 0.43 4.92
N ALA A 631 -0.95 0.78 5.29
CA ALA A 631 -2.11 -0.09 5.14
C ALA A 631 -2.35 -0.44 3.65
N GLU A 632 -2.27 0.54 2.75
CA GLU A 632 -2.40 0.35 1.31
C GLU A 632 -1.32 -0.59 0.76
N ARG A 633 -0.04 -0.39 1.12
CA ARG A 633 1.04 -1.30 0.69
C ARG A 633 0.82 -2.73 1.16
N ARG A 634 0.37 -2.90 2.40
CA ARG A 634 0.03 -4.19 2.98
C ARG A 634 -1.13 -4.85 2.26
N ALA A 635 -2.17 -4.09 1.90
CA ALA A 635 -3.31 -4.56 1.12
C ALA A 635 -2.87 -5.04 -0.27
N MET A 636 -2.10 -4.23 -1.00
CA MET A 636 -1.55 -4.58 -2.31
C MET A 636 -0.68 -5.85 -2.27
N GLU A 637 0.14 -6.01 -1.22
CA GLU A 637 0.95 -7.22 -1.02
C GLU A 637 0.06 -8.45 -0.81
N ALA A 638 -1.01 -8.32 0.01
CA ALA A 638 -1.95 -9.40 0.27
C ALA A 638 -2.72 -9.82 -0.97
N GLU A 639 -3.22 -8.87 -1.74
CA GLU A 639 -3.94 -9.11 -2.99
C GLU A 639 -3.04 -9.83 -4.00
N ARG A 640 -1.81 -9.34 -4.20
CA ARG A 640 -0.83 -9.95 -5.10
C ARG A 640 -0.46 -11.37 -4.67
N GLU A 641 -0.10 -11.58 -3.40
CA GLU A 641 0.25 -12.90 -2.90
C GLU A 641 -0.90 -13.90 -3.02
N THR A 642 -2.13 -13.42 -2.89
CA THR A 642 -3.32 -14.26 -3.07
C THR A 642 -3.50 -14.66 -4.53
N ILE A 643 -3.35 -13.71 -5.47
CA ILE A 643 -3.38 -14.01 -6.91
C ILE A 643 -2.29 -15.02 -7.28
N ASP A 644 -1.06 -14.85 -6.76
CA ASP A 644 0.04 -15.80 -7.01
C ASP A 644 -0.29 -17.21 -6.52
N ARG A 645 -0.99 -17.36 -5.38
CA ARG A 645 -1.48 -18.66 -4.87
C ARG A 645 -2.54 -19.27 -5.78
N TYR A 646 -3.48 -18.45 -6.25
CA TYR A 646 -4.50 -18.90 -7.21
C TYR A 646 -3.85 -19.37 -8.51
N VAL A 647 -2.92 -18.60 -9.06
CA VAL A 647 -2.19 -18.99 -10.28
C VAL A 647 -1.40 -20.28 -10.07
N ALA A 648 -0.70 -20.40 -8.94
CA ALA A 648 0.03 -21.64 -8.62
C ALA A 648 -0.91 -22.86 -8.46
N ALA A 649 -2.10 -22.66 -7.86
CA ALA A 649 -3.11 -23.72 -7.76
C ALA A 649 -3.65 -24.12 -9.14
N PHE A 650 -3.93 -23.19 -10.01
CA PHE A 650 -4.33 -23.47 -11.39
C PHE A 650 -3.24 -24.22 -12.15
N LEU A 651 -2.00 -23.74 -12.07
CA LEU A 651 -0.86 -24.35 -12.74
C LEU A 651 -0.46 -25.70 -12.13
N SER A 652 -0.82 -26.00 -10.88
CA SER A 652 -0.55 -27.33 -10.29
C SER A 652 -1.23 -28.48 -11.04
N THR A 653 -2.31 -28.19 -11.77
CA THR A 653 -2.98 -29.15 -12.65
C THR A 653 -2.20 -29.43 -13.93
N LYS A 654 -1.19 -28.63 -14.24
CA LYS A 654 -0.34 -28.66 -15.45
C LYS A 654 1.10 -29.07 -15.16
N LEU A 655 1.33 -29.74 -14.04
CA LEU A 655 2.66 -30.27 -13.70
C LEU A 655 3.18 -31.21 -14.78
N GLY A 656 4.43 -30.99 -15.21
CA GLY A 656 5.09 -31.75 -16.27
C GLY A 656 4.84 -31.23 -17.69
N GLU A 657 3.87 -30.33 -17.88
CA GLU A 657 3.60 -29.70 -19.18
C GLU A 657 4.72 -28.69 -19.57
N LEU A 658 4.92 -28.54 -20.88
CA LEU A 658 5.72 -27.47 -21.46
C LEU A 658 4.84 -26.26 -21.68
N LEU A 659 5.22 -25.14 -21.06
CA LEU A 659 4.49 -23.90 -21.11
C LEU A 659 5.29 -22.82 -21.85
N ASP A 660 4.61 -22.00 -22.63
CA ASP A 660 5.21 -20.81 -23.23
C ASP A 660 5.42 -19.76 -22.13
N THR A 661 6.66 -19.36 -21.95
CA THR A 661 7.08 -18.47 -20.89
C THR A 661 7.95 -17.34 -21.40
N ARG A 662 8.06 -16.28 -20.58
CA ARG A 662 8.95 -15.14 -20.85
C ARG A 662 9.79 -14.86 -19.61
N ILE A 663 11.10 -14.69 -19.78
CA ILE A 663 12.01 -14.31 -18.69
C ILE A 663 11.67 -12.89 -18.21
N THR A 664 11.37 -12.73 -16.92
CA THR A 664 11.04 -11.45 -16.29
C THR A 664 12.17 -10.87 -15.45
N GLY A 665 13.14 -11.69 -15.06
CA GLY A 665 14.30 -11.21 -14.30
C GLY A 665 15.41 -12.24 -14.23
N VAL A 666 16.66 -11.77 -14.25
CA VAL A 666 17.85 -12.62 -14.21
C VAL A 666 18.70 -12.28 -13.00
N GLN A 667 19.19 -13.29 -12.30
CA GLN A 667 20.03 -13.21 -11.11
C GLN A 667 21.16 -14.25 -11.20
N ALA A 668 22.17 -14.10 -10.36
CA ALA A 668 23.30 -15.05 -10.34
C ALA A 668 22.91 -16.50 -9.97
N PHE A 669 21.76 -16.69 -9.30
CA PHE A 669 21.26 -18.03 -8.91
C PHE A 669 20.29 -18.66 -9.91
N GLY A 670 19.91 -17.93 -10.99
CA GLY A 670 18.95 -18.38 -11.99
C GLY A 670 18.15 -17.22 -12.57
N PHE A 671 17.08 -17.55 -13.28
CA PHE A 671 16.17 -16.52 -13.78
C PHE A 671 14.71 -16.82 -13.41
N PHE A 672 13.91 -15.78 -13.38
CA PHE A 672 12.46 -15.87 -13.23
C PHE A 672 11.80 -15.81 -14.60
N ALA A 673 10.79 -16.64 -14.80
CA ALA A 673 9.99 -16.63 -16.01
C ALA A 673 8.49 -16.65 -15.66
N THR A 674 7.72 -15.91 -16.44
CA THR A 674 6.25 -15.81 -16.31
C THR A 674 5.60 -16.60 -17.45
N VAL A 675 4.53 -17.34 -17.15
CA VAL A 675 3.72 -18.05 -18.17
C VAL A 675 2.94 -17.02 -18.98
N GLU A 676 3.10 -17.05 -20.33
CA GLU A 676 2.38 -16.13 -21.22
C GLU A 676 0.85 -16.35 -21.12
N GLY A 677 0.11 -15.26 -21.06
CA GLY A 677 -1.36 -15.26 -20.97
C GLY A 677 -1.94 -15.59 -19.59
N LEU A 678 -1.28 -16.46 -18.80
CA LEU A 678 -1.77 -16.87 -17.49
C LEU A 678 -1.09 -16.12 -16.34
N GLY A 679 0.18 -15.75 -16.53
CA GLY A 679 1.02 -15.25 -15.46
C GLY A 679 1.56 -16.37 -14.56
N GLY A 680 2.01 -16.00 -13.35
CA GLY A 680 2.73 -16.89 -12.45
C GLY A 680 4.23 -16.85 -12.70
N ASP A 681 4.93 -16.22 -11.77
CA ASP A 681 6.38 -16.10 -11.84
C ASP A 681 7.03 -17.32 -11.19
N GLY A 682 7.84 -18.04 -11.95
CA GLY A 682 8.56 -19.20 -11.47
C GLY A 682 10.06 -19.09 -11.65
N LEU A 683 10.80 -19.75 -10.76
CA LEU A 683 12.25 -19.77 -10.80
C LEU A 683 12.75 -20.91 -11.68
N VAL A 684 13.68 -20.62 -12.58
CA VAL A 684 14.58 -21.58 -13.20
C VAL A 684 15.94 -21.47 -12.53
N PRO A 685 16.34 -22.42 -11.67
CA PRO A 685 17.62 -22.37 -10.99
C PRO A 685 18.78 -22.50 -11.99
N VAL A 686 19.87 -21.75 -11.80
CA VAL A 686 21.06 -21.85 -12.64
C VAL A 686 21.65 -23.27 -12.72
N SER A 687 21.43 -24.07 -11.65
CA SER A 687 21.87 -25.47 -11.61
C SER A 687 21.12 -26.40 -12.56
N THR A 688 20.01 -25.95 -13.15
CA THR A 688 19.18 -26.74 -14.10
C THR A 688 19.36 -26.28 -15.54
N LEU A 689 20.17 -25.23 -15.81
CA LEU A 689 20.39 -24.70 -17.16
C LEU A 689 21.34 -25.57 -17.99
N GLY A 690 22.18 -26.38 -17.37
CA GLY A 690 23.15 -27.25 -18.03
C GLY A 690 24.26 -27.72 -17.12
N SER A 691 25.21 -28.49 -17.68
CA SER A 691 26.38 -28.99 -16.95
C SER A 691 27.52 -27.97 -16.82
N GLU A 692 27.45 -26.88 -17.56
CA GLU A 692 28.47 -25.81 -17.58
C GLU A 692 28.24 -24.76 -16.47
N TYR A 693 29.21 -23.86 -16.34
CA TYR A 693 29.10 -22.70 -15.45
C TYR A 693 28.45 -21.53 -16.22
N PHE A 694 27.41 -20.94 -15.63
CA PHE A 694 26.78 -19.73 -16.13
C PHE A 694 27.24 -18.53 -15.30
N ARG A 695 27.90 -17.58 -15.97
CA ARG A 695 28.36 -16.33 -15.35
C ARG A 695 27.27 -15.29 -15.44
N TYR A 696 26.96 -14.66 -14.32
CA TYR A 696 26.07 -13.50 -14.30
C TYR A 696 26.83 -12.25 -14.74
N ASP A 697 26.33 -11.60 -15.77
CA ASP A 697 26.80 -10.30 -16.24
C ASP A 697 25.89 -9.21 -15.70
N GLU A 698 26.43 -8.39 -14.81
CA GLU A 698 25.70 -7.33 -14.12
C GLU A 698 25.32 -6.18 -15.07
N ALA A 699 26.15 -5.89 -16.08
CA ALA A 699 25.91 -4.82 -17.04
C ALA A 699 24.72 -5.12 -17.97
N SER A 700 24.67 -6.33 -18.53
CA SER A 700 23.59 -6.79 -19.41
C SER A 700 22.44 -7.48 -18.65
N ARG A 701 22.58 -7.69 -17.33
CA ARG A 701 21.64 -8.46 -16.50
C ARG A 701 21.27 -9.80 -17.11
N SER A 702 22.28 -10.53 -17.59
CA SER A 702 22.12 -11.81 -18.25
C SER A 702 22.94 -12.91 -17.60
N LEU A 703 22.55 -14.17 -17.82
CA LEU A 703 23.37 -15.35 -17.55
C LEU A 703 23.99 -15.82 -18.85
N VAL A 704 25.32 -15.97 -18.87
CA VAL A 704 26.09 -16.37 -20.05
C VAL A 704 26.80 -17.68 -19.77
N GLY A 705 26.55 -18.70 -20.58
CA GLY A 705 27.24 -19.99 -20.52
C GLY A 705 28.71 -19.84 -20.97
N GLU A 706 29.65 -20.34 -20.15
CA GLU A 706 31.06 -20.19 -20.46
C GLU A 706 31.56 -21.09 -21.61
N GLN A 707 30.85 -22.17 -21.89
CA GLN A 707 31.21 -23.13 -22.95
C GLN A 707 30.29 -23.02 -24.15
N SER A 708 28.97 -22.98 -23.95
CA SER A 708 27.98 -22.89 -25.03
C SER A 708 27.90 -21.50 -25.64
N GLY A 709 28.14 -20.46 -24.81
CA GLY A 709 27.83 -19.09 -25.16
C GLY A 709 26.37 -18.74 -25.11
N ASP A 710 25.52 -19.65 -24.59
CA ASP A 710 24.08 -19.40 -24.39
C ASP A 710 23.84 -18.21 -23.47
N VAL A 711 22.94 -17.33 -23.88
CA VAL A 711 22.63 -16.11 -23.15
C VAL A 711 21.16 -16.11 -22.75
N TYR A 712 20.90 -16.02 -21.43
CA TYR A 712 19.56 -15.83 -20.90
C TYR A 712 19.40 -14.41 -20.38
N HIS A 713 18.52 -13.63 -20.98
CA HIS A 713 18.24 -12.23 -20.60
C HIS A 713 16.75 -11.99 -20.40
N SER A 714 16.41 -10.91 -19.70
CA SER A 714 15.02 -10.53 -19.49
C SER A 714 14.30 -10.35 -20.83
N GLY A 715 13.07 -10.89 -20.92
CA GLY A 715 12.20 -10.85 -22.08
C GLY A 715 12.32 -11.96 -23.08
N MET A 716 13.33 -12.78 -22.98
CA MET A 716 13.48 -13.96 -23.83
C MET A 716 12.29 -14.89 -23.66
N LYS A 717 11.70 -15.35 -24.77
CA LYS A 717 10.63 -16.35 -24.77
C LYS A 717 11.24 -17.74 -24.78
N LEU A 718 10.76 -18.59 -23.90
CA LEU A 718 11.22 -19.96 -23.75
C LEU A 718 10.05 -20.91 -23.53
N LYS A 719 10.15 -22.12 -24.00
CA LYS A 719 9.30 -23.23 -23.53
C LYS A 719 9.96 -23.86 -22.32
N LEU A 720 9.27 -23.80 -21.18
CA LEU A 720 9.78 -24.34 -19.94
C LEU A 720 8.83 -25.41 -19.41
N ARG A 721 9.39 -26.47 -18.82
CA ARG A 721 8.64 -27.51 -18.16
C ARG A 721 8.33 -27.07 -16.73
N LEU A 722 7.05 -27.08 -16.36
CA LEU A 722 6.61 -26.85 -14.98
C LEU A 722 6.90 -28.08 -14.12
N VAL A 723 7.84 -27.98 -13.19
CA VAL A 723 8.26 -29.10 -12.33
C VAL A 723 7.74 -29.01 -10.91
N GLU A 724 7.39 -27.80 -10.45
CA GLU A 724 6.80 -27.60 -9.12
C GLU A 724 5.84 -26.42 -9.16
N ALA A 725 4.66 -26.62 -8.57
CA ALA A 725 3.70 -25.55 -8.29
C ALA A 725 3.19 -25.72 -6.86
N ASN A 726 3.41 -24.70 -6.02
CA ASN A 726 3.02 -24.75 -4.62
C ASN A 726 2.01 -23.64 -4.30
N PRO A 727 0.72 -23.96 -4.19
CA PRO A 727 -0.33 -22.99 -3.94
C PRO A 727 -0.23 -22.29 -2.57
N ILE A 728 0.35 -22.96 -1.56
CA ILE A 728 0.43 -22.41 -0.20
C ILE A 728 1.27 -21.14 -0.17
N ASN A 729 2.35 -21.12 -0.94
CA ASN A 729 3.29 -20.02 -0.96
C ASN A 729 3.36 -19.29 -2.32
N GLY A 730 2.52 -19.67 -3.29
CA GLY A 730 2.47 -19.07 -4.62
C GLY A 730 3.73 -19.29 -5.47
N SER A 731 4.58 -20.27 -5.14
CA SER A 731 5.84 -20.47 -5.86
C SER A 731 5.71 -21.48 -6.99
N LEU A 732 6.39 -21.19 -8.11
CA LEU A 732 6.53 -22.06 -9.27
C LEU A 732 8.02 -22.33 -9.52
N ARG A 733 8.32 -23.51 -10.03
CA ARG A 733 9.66 -23.84 -10.52
C ARG A 733 9.57 -24.47 -11.89
N PHE A 734 10.44 -23.98 -12.77
CA PHE A 734 10.54 -24.46 -14.13
C PHE A 734 11.92 -25.03 -14.40
N GLU A 735 12.01 -25.83 -15.46
CA GLU A 735 13.23 -26.37 -16.04
C GLU A 735 13.18 -26.26 -17.57
N LEU A 736 14.34 -26.25 -18.22
CA LEU A 736 14.43 -26.26 -19.69
C LEU A 736 13.84 -27.56 -20.26
N GLU A 737 13.33 -27.51 -21.50
CA GLU A 737 12.74 -28.66 -22.20
C GLU A 737 13.73 -29.81 -22.35
N GLU A 738 14.94 -29.53 -22.77
CA GLU A 738 16.05 -30.47 -22.73
C GLU A 738 16.63 -30.42 -21.32
N GLY A 739 16.21 -31.37 -20.50
CA GLY A 739 16.59 -31.41 -19.08
C GLY A 739 18.10 -31.25 -18.94
N GLY A 740 18.53 -30.05 -18.52
CA GLY A 740 19.90 -29.82 -18.13
C GLY A 740 20.29 -30.91 -17.13
N THR A 741 21.34 -31.65 -17.39
CA THR A 741 21.77 -32.73 -16.50
C THR A 741 21.94 -32.12 -15.10
N ALA A 742 21.03 -32.45 -14.21
CA ALA A 742 21.06 -31.95 -12.83
C ALA A 742 22.46 -32.22 -12.26
N ARG A 743 23.18 -31.17 -11.91
CA ARG A 743 24.41 -31.35 -11.12
C ARG A 743 24.05 -32.20 -9.92
N PRO A 744 24.74 -33.33 -9.66
CA PRO A 744 24.46 -34.12 -8.49
C PRO A 744 24.52 -33.17 -7.29
N ALA A 745 23.45 -33.16 -6.50
CA ALA A 745 23.33 -32.33 -5.31
C ALA A 745 24.64 -32.49 -4.51
N ARG A 746 25.34 -31.39 -4.25
CA ARG A 746 26.53 -31.40 -3.39
C ARG A 746 26.08 -32.07 -2.11
N ARG A 747 26.59 -33.27 -1.85
CA ARG A 747 26.31 -34.01 -0.62
C ARG A 747 26.51 -33.05 0.54
N PRO A 748 25.57 -32.88 1.46
CA PRO A 748 25.78 -32.19 2.70
C PRO A 748 26.72 -33.05 3.54
N GLY A 749 28.03 -32.85 3.41
CA GLY A 749 29.04 -33.73 4.02
C GLY A 749 30.47 -33.34 3.74
N GLY A 750 30.76 -32.09 3.41
CA GLY A 750 32.12 -31.56 3.48
C GLY A 750 32.48 -31.40 4.94
N SER A 751 33.37 -32.25 5.43
CA SER A 751 33.76 -32.29 6.84
C SER A 751 34.21 -30.92 7.32
N HIS A 752 33.93 -30.60 8.57
CA HIS A 752 34.36 -29.39 9.28
C HIS A 752 35.86 -29.07 9.15
N LYS A 753 36.66 -30.03 8.66
CA LYS A 753 38.10 -29.88 8.41
C LYS A 753 38.42 -29.08 7.16
N ASP A 754 37.62 -29.20 6.10
CA ASP A 754 37.88 -28.48 4.82
C ASP A 754 37.55 -26.99 4.92
N ARG A 755 36.57 -26.60 5.75
CA ARG A 755 36.27 -25.18 6.00
C ARG A 755 37.42 -24.46 6.76
N LYS A 756 38.13 -25.17 7.64
CA LYS A 756 39.30 -24.59 8.35
C LYS A 756 40.51 -24.40 7.43
N VAL A 757 40.65 -25.23 6.40
CA VAL A 757 41.76 -25.13 5.44
C VAL A 757 41.51 -23.98 4.45
N MET A 758 40.28 -23.75 4.00
CA MET A 758 39.95 -22.61 3.11
C MET A 758 40.10 -21.25 3.82
N GLY A 759 39.76 -21.16 5.10
CA GLY A 759 39.97 -19.93 5.89
C GLY A 759 41.42 -19.55 6.10
N LYS A 760 42.36 -20.49 5.94
CA LYS A 760 43.81 -20.25 6.06
C LYS A 760 44.47 -19.85 4.72
N ARG A 761 43.86 -20.10 3.57
CA ARG A 761 44.40 -19.75 2.24
C ARG A 761 44.30 -18.27 1.89
N GLY A 762 43.52 -17.49 2.58
CA GLY A 762 43.37 -16.05 2.34
C GLY A 762 44.40 -15.14 3.05
N ARG A 763 45.38 -15.68 3.82
CA ARG A 763 46.47 -14.89 4.35
C ARG A 763 47.80 -15.39 3.79
N PRO A 764 48.63 -14.50 3.22
CA PRO A 764 49.98 -14.90 2.77
C PRO A 764 50.78 -15.43 3.96
N ALA A 765 51.32 -16.64 3.83
CA ALA A 765 52.04 -17.36 4.87
C ALA A 765 53.40 -16.73 5.28
N ASN A 766 53.75 -15.54 4.77
CA ASN A 766 55.07 -14.96 4.85
C ASN A 766 55.20 -13.64 5.59
N ILE A 767 54.30 -13.30 6.48
CA ILE A 767 54.53 -12.19 7.42
C ILE A 767 54.94 -12.80 8.77
N ARG A 768 56.20 -13.24 8.90
CA ARG A 768 56.83 -13.43 10.17
C ARG A 768 57.20 -12.04 10.72
N HIS A 769 56.46 -11.56 11.70
CA HIS A 769 56.97 -10.48 12.55
C HIS A 769 58.21 -11.00 13.29
N LYS A 770 59.38 -10.51 12.93
CA LYS A 770 60.58 -10.57 13.75
C LYS A 770 60.36 -9.72 15.00
N GLY A 771 59.90 -10.32 16.07
CA GLY A 771 59.96 -9.74 17.39
C GLY A 771 61.44 -9.70 17.83
N GLY A 772 62.02 -8.51 17.78
CA GLY A 772 63.34 -8.28 18.32
C GLY A 772 63.28 -8.36 19.84
N LYS A 773 63.96 -9.34 20.44
CA LYS A 773 64.41 -9.28 21.83
C LYS A 773 65.39 -8.11 21.94
N ARG A 774 65.12 -7.17 22.81
CA ARG A 774 66.17 -6.35 23.44
C ARG A 774 66.09 -6.47 24.97
N ARG A 775 67.20 -6.62 25.48
CA ARG A 775 67.66 -6.77 26.90
C ARG A 775 67.03 -5.72 27.82
#